data_fdc1ad8bf7502c378d5839d2dd48e1d8
#
_entry.id   fdc1ad8bf7502c378d5839d2dd48e1d8
#
_cell.length_a   1.000
_cell.length_b   1.000
_cell.length_c   1.000
_cell.angle_alpha   90.00
_cell.angle_beta   90.00
_cell.angle_gamma   90.00
#
_symmetry.space_group_name_H-M   'P 1'
#
loop_
_entity.id
_entity.type
_entity.pdbx_description
1 polymer ?
#
loop_
_entity_poly.entity_id
_entity_poly.type
_entity_poly.pdbx_seq_one_letter_code
_entity_poly.pdbx_strand_id
1 'polypeptide(L)'
;MKTICAFVRQNMSYYKRDTAACLAAVIFVAALLSGTGSLLYSSRMGNLGNNRLIYGDWNYYTLKTGPLMQELREGGRHPDYDIVSYGCVEMKKVLTQPGRITLLYGDENYRSMLHRELLEGVYPQDRSQVAMDRYTLRNLGITGGPGTQVELDGRTYTLTGIVKDRWAASVGTMEAFVSEDTPEETGRAFVFLKFGEERRLHSQWEAFCARYGLQPGQMGENEPVNRYLGGSQKASLKTLWKEAFVDRDADITYLLLQLKKQSDPAGGGILLLLGFFGAFVLYSVFRISIQKRLPQYGILRSIGLGDTGIFQIIFTELTAFLLLGWIPGFILGNLAVKSLYSRFNTVFLSKGMGVSQEALSLPAAEELLQRTASAAQTFHVSLWASASCLLSLLILLLLITLIFIRRIHRQEAVELRRENRSMKYARTTCALRNKSPARALVSRLLYPGRAAFFSLLVSLAMGGVIFLCTDYVIINTRLHDERALKSDDGLGAGYQVLLETGERMNSIPEETARSIAGLPGVERVHTVSGLPCQILFAPGEFLWQDYFTEVNREYQTFCHGISEKTEDGGLTVKCNLLGYDDDLLAQLEAFLLEGKIDPRQMKEENTVVLTAIMDGQGNYDSTTKKAGDTILLKVPSGQAPLSQCRSFPENLEYETREFTIAAIVSRSLTKDPNLYTANTTDITYSILMTTQQLQENFAVRGSSVLSIIKEEKAKAAPTADAIREKIAALPDCVLKDYTRAIEQKELYLRQKMFYFYALALLFFLAGLLHTGNSLSHLIFSRRHEIGIIRAMGISDRRLLALIAKEALRYALLSSLLMLTATAAAT
;
A
#
# COMPACT_ATOMS: atom_id res chain seq x y z
N MET A 1 -0.71 -46.95 22.96
CA MET A 1 -0.99 -45.57 23.23
C MET A 1 -1.04 -45.20 24.72
N LYS A 2 -1.84 -45.85 25.58
CA LYS A 2 -1.92 -45.49 27.03
C LYS A 2 -0.55 -45.45 27.74
N THR A 3 0.32 -46.45 27.52
CA THR A 3 1.68 -46.51 28.08
C THR A 3 2.60 -45.38 27.61
N ILE A 4 2.51 -45.00 26.34
CA ILE A 4 3.31 -43.86 25.78
C ILE A 4 2.82 -42.54 26.42
N CYS A 5 1.52 -42.30 26.51
CA CYS A 5 0.98 -41.10 27.16
C CYS A 5 1.37 -41.02 28.64
N ALA A 6 1.35 -42.15 29.38
CA ALA A 6 1.79 -42.20 30.77
C ALA A 6 3.28 -41.87 30.89
N PHE A 7 4.12 -42.44 30.02
CA PHE A 7 5.55 -42.15 29.98
C PHE A 7 5.82 -40.67 29.67
N VAL A 8 5.15 -40.10 28.68
CA VAL A 8 5.29 -38.69 28.34
C VAL A 8 4.89 -37.77 29.51
N ARG A 9 3.75 -38.07 30.18
CA ARG A 9 3.30 -37.32 31.36
C ARG A 9 4.35 -37.36 32.49
N GLN A 10 4.90 -38.54 32.77
CA GLN A 10 5.94 -38.69 33.80
C GLN A 10 7.21 -37.96 33.43
N ASN A 11 7.58 -37.98 32.15
CA ASN A 11 8.78 -37.30 31.64
C ASN A 11 8.63 -35.77 31.74
N MET A 12 7.45 -35.21 31.38
CA MET A 12 7.13 -33.80 31.55
C MET A 12 7.17 -33.37 33.03
N SER A 13 6.70 -34.23 33.95
CA SER A 13 6.74 -33.97 35.40
C SER A 13 8.14 -34.04 35.97
N TYR A 14 9.02 -34.89 35.46
CA TYR A 14 10.39 -35.00 35.89
C TYR A 14 11.26 -33.82 35.44
N TYR A 15 11.13 -33.38 34.15
CA TYR A 15 11.89 -32.28 33.56
C TYR A 15 11.13 -30.95 33.60
N LYS A 16 10.63 -30.54 34.80
CA LYS A 16 9.74 -29.37 34.94
C LYS A 16 10.28 -28.09 34.30
N ARG A 17 11.60 -27.77 34.45
CA ARG A 17 12.19 -26.55 33.87
C ARG A 17 12.22 -26.57 32.34
N ASP A 18 12.57 -27.70 31.74
CA ASP A 18 12.62 -27.83 30.27
C ASP A 18 11.20 -27.87 29.68
N THR A 19 10.26 -28.49 30.37
CA THR A 19 8.83 -28.49 30.05
C THR A 19 8.26 -27.08 30.07
N ALA A 20 8.56 -26.29 31.10
CA ALA A 20 8.12 -24.89 31.19
C ALA A 20 8.73 -24.04 30.07
N ALA A 21 10.00 -24.22 29.71
CA ALA A 21 10.66 -23.52 28.60
C ALA A 21 10.03 -23.88 27.25
N CYS A 22 9.74 -25.18 27.02
CA CYS A 22 9.05 -25.63 25.81
C CYS A 22 7.63 -25.06 25.70
N LEU A 23 6.87 -25.10 26.78
CA LEU A 23 5.52 -24.51 26.82
C LEU A 23 5.56 -23.00 26.60
N ALA A 24 6.45 -22.29 27.27
CA ALA A 24 6.60 -20.84 27.08
C ALA A 24 6.94 -20.48 25.63
N ALA A 25 7.82 -21.24 24.97
CA ALA A 25 8.15 -21.03 23.57
C ALA A 25 6.94 -21.29 22.66
N VAL A 26 6.17 -22.33 22.91
CA VAL A 26 4.94 -22.63 22.15
C VAL A 26 3.89 -21.55 22.38
N ILE A 27 3.66 -21.13 23.62
CA ILE A 27 2.71 -20.05 23.95
C ILE A 27 3.10 -18.77 23.21
N PHE A 28 4.39 -18.41 23.24
CA PHE A 28 4.90 -17.22 22.57
C PHE A 28 4.70 -17.28 21.05
N VAL A 29 5.07 -18.37 20.40
CA VAL A 29 4.93 -18.54 18.94
C VAL A 29 3.46 -18.61 18.55
N ALA A 30 2.63 -19.31 19.32
CA ALA A 30 1.18 -19.38 19.07
C ALA A 30 0.53 -18.00 19.24
N ALA A 31 0.91 -17.23 20.25
CA ALA A 31 0.43 -15.87 20.47
C ALA A 31 0.81 -14.95 19.33
N LEU A 32 2.07 -15.02 18.89
CA LEU A 32 2.60 -14.21 17.79
C LEU A 32 1.85 -14.50 16.49
N LEU A 33 1.71 -15.77 16.09
CA LEU A 33 1.10 -16.16 14.83
C LEU A 33 -0.41 -15.95 14.81
N SER A 34 -1.12 -16.36 15.87
CA SER A 34 -2.57 -16.20 15.93
C SER A 34 -2.99 -14.73 16.07
N GLY A 35 -2.25 -13.96 16.87
CA GLY A 35 -2.48 -12.54 17.04
C GLY A 35 -2.26 -11.78 15.73
N THR A 36 -1.13 -12.03 15.04
CA THR A 36 -0.86 -11.41 13.73
C THR A 36 -1.87 -11.83 12.67
N GLY A 37 -2.27 -13.11 12.64
CA GLY A 37 -3.31 -13.59 11.73
C GLY A 37 -4.65 -12.88 11.92
N SER A 38 -5.09 -12.69 13.17
CA SER A 38 -6.31 -11.94 13.49
C SER A 38 -6.16 -10.43 13.19
N LEU A 39 -4.97 -9.87 13.39
CA LEU A 39 -4.67 -8.48 13.04
C LEU A 39 -4.85 -8.22 11.55
N LEU A 40 -4.24 -9.07 10.72
CA LEU A 40 -4.36 -8.97 9.26
C LEU A 40 -5.78 -9.17 8.77
N TYR A 41 -6.52 -10.09 9.39
CA TYR A 41 -7.93 -10.28 9.10
C TYR A 41 -8.78 -9.07 9.48
N SER A 42 -8.55 -8.49 10.66
CA SER A 42 -9.23 -7.26 11.10
C SER A 42 -8.92 -6.08 10.19
N SER A 43 -7.66 -5.91 9.79
CA SER A 43 -7.25 -4.90 8.80
C SER A 43 -7.97 -5.08 7.46
N ARG A 44 -8.07 -6.33 6.97
CA ARG A 44 -8.79 -6.64 5.73
C ARG A 44 -10.27 -6.29 5.83
N MET A 45 -10.93 -6.64 6.93
CA MET A 45 -12.34 -6.34 7.15
C MET A 45 -12.60 -4.84 7.33
N GLY A 46 -11.71 -4.13 8.03
CA GLY A 46 -11.75 -2.67 8.16
C GLY A 46 -11.60 -1.96 6.82
N ASN A 47 -10.63 -2.37 6.00
CA ASN A 47 -10.46 -1.82 4.65
C ASN A 47 -11.66 -2.10 3.74
N LEU A 48 -12.23 -3.31 3.81
CA LEU A 48 -13.45 -3.65 3.08
C LEU A 48 -14.62 -2.75 3.47
N GLY A 49 -14.85 -2.56 4.79
CA GLY A 49 -15.89 -1.68 5.30
C GLY A 49 -15.72 -0.24 4.83
N ASN A 50 -14.49 0.29 4.90
CA ASN A 50 -14.19 1.64 4.43
C ASN A 50 -14.40 1.80 2.92
N ASN A 51 -13.97 0.82 2.12
CA ASN A 51 -14.17 0.89 0.67
C ASN A 51 -15.64 0.81 0.28
N ARG A 52 -16.44 0.02 1.01
CA ARG A 52 -17.90 0.02 0.82
C ARG A 52 -18.54 1.37 1.15
N LEU A 53 -18.07 2.06 2.20
CA LEU A 53 -18.53 3.41 2.52
C LEU A 53 -18.18 4.44 1.45
N ILE A 54 -16.98 4.34 0.83
CA ILE A 54 -16.47 5.30 -0.13
C ILE A 54 -17.02 5.03 -1.54
N TYR A 55 -16.96 3.77 -1.99
CA TYR A 55 -17.26 3.38 -3.38
C TYR A 55 -18.65 2.75 -3.55
N GLY A 56 -19.36 2.53 -2.45
CA GLY A 56 -20.67 1.87 -2.46
C GLY A 56 -20.59 0.36 -2.22
N ASP A 57 -21.73 -0.22 -1.86
CA ASP A 57 -21.86 -1.65 -1.50
C ASP A 57 -22.38 -2.48 -2.68
N TRP A 58 -21.58 -2.54 -3.75
CA TRP A 58 -21.84 -3.30 -4.97
C TRP A 58 -20.54 -3.95 -5.47
N ASN A 59 -20.65 -4.94 -6.38
CA ASN A 59 -19.51 -5.68 -6.91
C ASN A 59 -19.26 -5.37 -8.39
N TYR A 60 -20.28 -5.51 -9.23
CA TYR A 60 -20.20 -5.28 -10.67
C TYR A 60 -21.41 -4.48 -11.17
N TYR A 61 -21.24 -3.77 -12.29
CA TYR A 61 -22.37 -3.21 -13.02
C TYR A 61 -22.33 -3.64 -14.48
N THR A 62 -23.52 -3.70 -15.12
CA THR A 62 -23.67 -4.03 -16.51
C THR A 62 -24.83 -3.23 -17.13
N LEU A 63 -24.95 -3.26 -18.46
CA LEU A 63 -26.07 -2.66 -19.14
C LEU A 63 -27.40 -3.34 -18.73
N LYS A 64 -28.44 -2.53 -18.57
CA LYS A 64 -29.80 -2.99 -18.30
C LYS A 64 -30.38 -3.65 -19.54
N THR A 65 -30.72 -4.94 -19.46
CA THR A 65 -31.33 -5.70 -20.54
C THR A 65 -32.62 -6.36 -20.06
N GLY A 66 -33.57 -6.58 -20.99
CA GLY A 66 -34.85 -7.20 -20.64
C GLY A 66 -34.72 -8.58 -19.97
N PRO A 67 -33.94 -9.52 -20.53
CA PRO A 67 -33.74 -10.84 -19.93
C PRO A 67 -33.12 -10.77 -18.53
N LEU A 68 -32.16 -9.90 -18.33
CA LEU A 68 -31.52 -9.69 -17.00
C LEU A 68 -32.53 -9.18 -15.98
N MET A 69 -33.32 -8.19 -16.33
CA MET A 69 -34.35 -7.63 -15.45
C MET A 69 -35.45 -8.63 -15.10
N GLN A 70 -35.78 -9.54 -15.99
CA GLN A 70 -36.72 -10.61 -15.71
C GLN A 70 -36.15 -11.58 -14.66
N GLU A 71 -34.92 -12.05 -14.84
CA GLU A 71 -34.24 -12.94 -13.89
C GLU A 71 -34.08 -12.30 -12.50
N LEU A 72 -33.71 -11.02 -12.45
CA LEU A 72 -33.57 -10.29 -11.18
C LEU A 72 -34.90 -10.15 -10.44
N ARG A 73 -36.01 -9.95 -11.14
CA ARG A 73 -37.37 -9.94 -10.55
C ARG A 73 -37.82 -11.31 -10.05
N GLU A 74 -37.35 -12.38 -10.67
CA GLU A 74 -37.59 -13.77 -10.26
C GLU A 74 -36.71 -14.21 -9.07
N GLY A 75 -35.84 -13.32 -8.56
CA GLY A 75 -35.05 -13.51 -7.36
C GLY A 75 -33.55 -13.62 -7.56
N GLY A 76 -33.02 -13.53 -8.79
CA GLY A 76 -31.58 -13.44 -9.10
C GLY A 76 -30.75 -14.65 -8.68
N ARG A 77 -31.37 -15.80 -8.41
CA ARG A 77 -30.70 -17.04 -7.96
C ARG A 77 -30.49 -18.01 -9.10
N HIS A 78 -29.24 -18.42 -9.25
CA HIS A 78 -28.84 -19.44 -10.23
C HIS A 78 -27.91 -20.45 -9.56
N PRO A 79 -27.81 -21.72 -9.99
CA PRO A 79 -26.88 -22.71 -9.41
C PRO A 79 -25.44 -22.23 -9.33
N ASP A 80 -25.00 -21.40 -10.29
CA ASP A 80 -23.58 -20.96 -10.42
C ASP A 80 -23.35 -19.57 -9.81
N TYR A 81 -24.40 -18.77 -9.54
CA TYR A 81 -24.28 -17.45 -8.92
C TYR A 81 -25.56 -17.07 -8.14
N ASP A 82 -25.38 -16.22 -7.12
CA ASP A 82 -26.46 -15.72 -6.26
C ASP A 82 -26.36 -14.18 -6.17
N ILE A 83 -27.35 -13.47 -6.73
CA ILE A 83 -27.45 -12.02 -6.67
C ILE A 83 -28.33 -11.63 -5.51
N VAL A 84 -27.75 -11.07 -4.45
CA VAL A 84 -28.46 -10.72 -3.21
C VAL A 84 -29.18 -9.39 -3.34
N SER A 85 -28.62 -8.45 -4.07
CA SER A 85 -29.20 -7.12 -4.25
C SER A 85 -28.77 -6.53 -5.59
N TYR A 86 -29.67 -5.74 -6.18
CA TYR A 86 -29.39 -4.99 -7.40
C TYR A 86 -30.04 -3.61 -7.34
N GLY A 87 -29.47 -2.63 -8.06
CA GLY A 87 -30.01 -1.29 -8.20
C GLY A 87 -29.86 -0.81 -9.64
N CYS A 88 -30.87 -0.10 -10.15
CA CYS A 88 -30.90 0.38 -11.52
C CYS A 88 -30.69 1.89 -11.59
N VAL A 89 -29.91 2.34 -12.56
CA VAL A 89 -29.74 3.75 -12.91
C VAL A 89 -29.93 3.95 -14.41
N GLU A 90 -30.65 5.00 -14.76
CA GLU A 90 -30.85 5.44 -16.13
C GLU A 90 -30.26 6.83 -16.32
N MET A 91 -29.31 6.97 -17.23
CA MET A 91 -28.76 8.27 -17.60
C MET A 91 -29.74 8.92 -18.61
N LYS A 92 -30.51 9.88 -18.14
CA LYS A 92 -31.56 10.51 -18.99
C LYS A 92 -30.97 11.46 -20.00
N LYS A 93 -30.11 12.40 -19.59
CA LYS A 93 -29.50 13.40 -20.44
C LYS A 93 -28.17 13.88 -19.88
N VAL A 94 -27.25 14.28 -20.75
CA VAL A 94 -26.02 14.98 -20.35
C VAL A 94 -26.12 16.42 -20.81
N LEU A 95 -26.10 17.36 -19.85
CA LEU A 95 -26.13 18.78 -20.11
C LEU A 95 -24.69 19.31 -20.23
N THR A 96 -24.52 20.35 -21.03
CA THR A 96 -23.21 21.00 -21.22
C THR A 96 -23.18 22.44 -20.69
N GLN A 97 -24.31 23.01 -20.33
CA GLN A 97 -24.42 24.33 -19.75
C GLN A 97 -25.30 24.31 -18.49
N PRO A 98 -24.90 24.96 -17.39
CA PRO A 98 -23.72 25.82 -17.19
C PRO A 98 -22.40 25.03 -16.99
N GLY A 99 -22.44 23.72 -16.99
CA GLY A 99 -21.33 22.81 -16.93
C GLY A 99 -21.78 21.40 -17.30
N ARG A 100 -20.89 20.42 -17.32
CA ARG A 100 -21.26 19.04 -17.66
C ARG A 100 -22.00 18.36 -16.50
N ILE A 101 -23.34 18.30 -16.62
CA ILE A 101 -24.23 17.70 -15.61
C ILE A 101 -24.91 16.49 -16.21
N THR A 102 -24.85 15.35 -15.52
CA THR A 102 -25.60 14.16 -15.91
C THR A 102 -26.92 14.13 -15.18
N LEU A 103 -28.02 14.25 -15.91
CA LEU A 103 -29.36 14.00 -15.39
C LEU A 103 -29.58 12.50 -15.34
N LEU A 104 -29.88 11.96 -14.17
CA LEU A 104 -30.05 10.53 -13.96
C LEU A 104 -31.28 10.23 -13.10
N TYR A 105 -31.88 9.07 -13.35
CA TYR A 105 -32.87 8.46 -12.50
C TYR A 105 -32.26 7.21 -11.89
N GLY A 106 -32.31 7.08 -10.57
CA GLY A 106 -31.84 5.90 -9.83
C GLY A 106 -32.96 5.36 -8.93
N ASP A 107 -33.20 4.06 -8.97
CA ASP A 107 -34.13 3.43 -8.06
C ASP A 107 -33.64 3.48 -6.59
N GLU A 108 -34.52 3.07 -5.65
CA GLU A 108 -34.20 3.14 -4.21
C GLU A 108 -32.98 2.26 -3.85
N ASN A 109 -32.87 1.11 -4.47
CA ASN A 109 -31.74 0.20 -4.25
C ASN A 109 -30.42 0.80 -4.75
N TYR A 110 -30.41 1.40 -5.94
CA TYR A 110 -29.24 2.11 -6.47
C TYR A 110 -28.78 3.22 -5.51
N ARG A 111 -29.74 4.03 -5.06
CA ARG A 111 -29.46 5.14 -4.14
C ARG A 111 -28.87 4.63 -2.82
N SER A 112 -29.41 3.53 -2.28
CA SER A 112 -28.90 2.89 -1.07
C SER A 112 -27.50 2.27 -1.28
N MET A 113 -27.29 1.56 -2.39
CA MET A 113 -26.00 0.93 -2.70
C MET A 113 -24.87 1.94 -2.84
N LEU A 114 -25.15 3.13 -3.38
CA LEU A 114 -24.15 4.18 -3.59
C LEU A 114 -24.18 5.27 -2.52
N HIS A 115 -24.90 5.07 -1.42
CA HIS A 115 -25.03 6.03 -0.31
C HIS A 115 -25.53 7.42 -0.73
N ARG A 116 -26.47 7.45 -1.71
CA ARG A 116 -27.09 8.68 -2.24
C ARG A 116 -28.38 9.05 -1.53
N GLU A 117 -28.40 8.95 -0.22
CA GLU A 117 -29.55 9.26 0.63
C GLU A 117 -29.87 10.76 0.60
N LEU A 118 -31.16 11.12 0.76
CA LEU A 118 -31.56 12.51 0.92
C LEU A 118 -31.08 13.07 2.26
N LEU A 119 -30.46 14.23 2.23
CA LEU A 119 -30.15 15.04 3.40
C LEU A 119 -31.33 15.96 3.75
N GLU A 120 -31.98 16.54 2.75
CA GLU A 120 -33.09 17.48 2.89
C GLU A 120 -34.08 17.30 1.74
N GLY A 121 -35.38 17.51 1.99
CA GLY A 121 -36.41 17.50 0.97
C GLY A 121 -36.85 16.10 0.49
N VAL A 122 -37.23 16.00 -0.77
CA VAL A 122 -37.75 14.78 -1.42
C VAL A 122 -37.13 14.56 -2.79
N TYR A 123 -37.10 13.31 -3.24
CA TYR A 123 -36.70 13.03 -4.62
C TYR A 123 -37.72 13.54 -5.63
N PRO A 124 -37.27 13.95 -6.83
CA PRO A 124 -38.14 14.45 -7.89
C PRO A 124 -39.25 13.47 -8.27
N GLN A 125 -40.47 13.96 -8.32
CA GLN A 125 -41.67 13.18 -8.72
C GLN A 125 -42.20 13.54 -10.10
N ASP A 126 -41.87 14.74 -10.60
CA ASP A 126 -42.25 15.19 -11.93
C ASP A 126 -41.04 15.79 -12.70
N ARG A 127 -41.25 16.05 -14.01
CA ARG A 127 -40.18 16.48 -14.94
C ARG A 127 -39.65 17.89 -14.70
N SER A 128 -40.34 18.70 -13.91
CA SER A 128 -39.92 20.05 -13.55
C SER A 128 -39.08 20.10 -12.28
N GLN A 129 -38.85 18.95 -11.63
CA GLN A 129 -38.18 18.83 -10.36
C GLN A 129 -36.81 18.21 -10.52
N VAL A 130 -35.86 18.60 -9.62
CA VAL A 130 -34.52 18.09 -9.60
C VAL A 130 -34.02 17.97 -8.14
N ALA A 131 -33.22 16.94 -7.86
CA ALA A 131 -32.48 16.84 -6.61
C ALA A 131 -30.99 16.72 -6.93
N MET A 132 -30.17 17.45 -6.17
CA MET A 132 -28.73 17.55 -6.41
C MET A 132 -27.94 17.35 -5.11
N ASP A 133 -26.67 16.96 -5.24
CA ASP A 133 -25.78 16.97 -4.09
C ASP A 133 -25.19 18.37 -3.84
N ARG A 134 -24.63 18.55 -2.66
CA ARG A 134 -24.02 19.83 -2.26
C ARG A 134 -22.85 20.22 -3.16
N TYR A 135 -22.13 19.24 -3.67
CA TYR A 135 -21.06 19.44 -4.64
C TYR A 135 -21.56 20.09 -5.91
N THR A 136 -22.61 19.53 -6.52
CA THR A 136 -23.22 20.07 -7.73
C THR A 136 -23.83 21.46 -7.50
N LEU A 137 -24.58 21.66 -6.38
CA LEU A 137 -25.17 22.95 -6.03
C LEU A 137 -24.10 24.05 -5.89
N ARG A 138 -23.01 23.76 -5.22
CA ARG A 138 -21.92 24.71 -5.02
C ARG A 138 -21.26 25.10 -6.33
N ASN A 139 -21.02 24.14 -7.22
CA ASN A 139 -20.39 24.40 -8.52
C ASN A 139 -21.28 25.19 -9.47
N LEU A 140 -22.58 25.09 -9.29
CA LEU A 140 -23.55 25.91 -10.01
C LEU A 140 -23.79 27.29 -9.36
N GLY A 141 -23.14 27.57 -8.21
CA GLY A 141 -23.33 28.84 -7.48
C GLY A 141 -24.69 28.92 -6.79
N ILE A 142 -25.37 27.77 -6.56
CA ILE A 142 -26.70 27.74 -5.94
C ILE A 142 -26.55 27.65 -4.42
N THR A 143 -26.97 28.67 -3.72
CA THR A 143 -26.91 28.76 -2.25
C THR A 143 -28.23 28.43 -1.56
N GLY A 144 -29.32 28.25 -2.32
CA GLY A 144 -30.66 27.96 -1.79
C GLY A 144 -30.90 26.49 -1.48
N GLY A 145 -31.85 26.23 -0.56
CA GLY A 145 -32.34 24.89 -0.24
C GLY A 145 -33.51 24.42 -1.13
N PRO A 146 -34.20 23.33 -0.75
CA PRO A 146 -35.38 22.85 -1.45
C PRO A 146 -36.42 23.97 -1.65
N GLY A 147 -36.98 24.06 -2.86
CA GLY A 147 -37.87 25.13 -3.32
C GLY A 147 -37.18 26.18 -4.22
N THR A 148 -35.85 26.19 -4.29
CA THR A 148 -35.10 27.09 -5.16
C THR A 148 -35.27 26.73 -6.62
N GLN A 149 -35.43 27.75 -7.49
CA GLN A 149 -35.46 27.58 -8.94
C GLN A 149 -34.03 27.50 -9.48
N VAL A 150 -33.78 26.49 -10.31
CA VAL A 150 -32.47 26.20 -10.90
C VAL A 150 -32.61 26.19 -12.42
N GLU A 151 -31.83 26.95 -13.13
CA GLU A 151 -31.79 26.94 -14.57
C GLU A 151 -30.70 26.01 -15.09
N LEU A 152 -31.11 25.01 -15.89
CA LEU A 152 -30.23 24.03 -16.51
C LEU A 152 -30.58 23.92 -17.98
N ASP A 153 -29.62 24.17 -18.88
CA ASP A 153 -29.79 24.06 -20.33
C ASP A 153 -31.01 24.84 -20.84
N GLY A 154 -31.23 26.08 -20.31
CA GLY A 154 -32.35 26.97 -20.68
C GLY A 154 -33.72 26.49 -20.17
N ARG A 155 -33.77 25.51 -19.29
CA ARG A 155 -35.00 25.05 -18.62
C ARG A 155 -34.93 25.34 -17.13
N THR A 156 -36.03 25.80 -16.55
CA THR A 156 -36.16 26.05 -15.13
C THR A 156 -36.67 24.79 -14.42
N TYR A 157 -35.91 24.33 -13.42
CA TYR A 157 -36.27 23.23 -12.53
C TYR A 157 -36.46 23.74 -11.11
N THR A 158 -37.32 23.07 -10.35
CA THR A 158 -37.45 23.30 -8.92
C THR A 158 -36.55 22.30 -8.17
N LEU A 159 -35.62 22.79 -7.37
CA LEU A 159 -34.83 21.94 -6.48
C LEU A 159 -35.73 21.37 -5.38
N THR A 160 -35.97 20.07 -5.36
CA THR A 160 -36.85 19.42 -4.40
C THR A 160 -36.11 18.70 -3.29
N GLY A 161 -34.84 18.35 -3.49
CA GLY A 161 -34.05 17.65 -2.51
C GLY A 161 -32.57 17.89 -2.63
N ILE A 162 -31.89 17.77 -1.50
CA ILE A 162 -30.42 17.76 -1.40
C ILE A 162 -29.99 16.35 -1.08
N VAL A 163 -29.20 15.76 -1.99
CA VAL A 163 -28.69 14.39 -1.87
C VAL A 163 -27.29 14.41 -1.27
N LYS A 164 -26.94 13.37 -0.60
CA LYS A 164 -25.60 13.19 -0.01
C LYS A 164 -24.52 13.14 -1.10
N ASP A 165 -23.39 13.81 -0.86
CA ASP A 165 -22.25 13.82 -1.78
C ASP A 165 -21.70 12.41 -2.01
N ARG A 166 -21.20 12.17 -3.22
CA ARG A 166 -20.55 10.92 -3.59
C ARG A 166 -19.06 10.99 -3.26
N TRP A 167 -18.61 10.20 -2.31
CA TRP A 167 -17.23 10.19 -1.84
C TRP A 167 -16.18 9.83 -2.92
N ALA A 168 -16.60 8.99 -3.89
CA ALA A 168 -15.75 8.54 -4.99
C ALA A 168 -16.04 9.27 -6.30
N ALA A 169 -16.68 10.44 -6.24
CA ALA A 169 -16.88 11.23 -7.43
C ALA A 169 -15.52 11.72 -7.97
N SER A 170 -15.28 11.52 -9.25
CA SER A 170 -14.16 12.17 -9.92
C SER A 170 -14.44 13.66 -10.02
N VAL A 171 -13.39 14.46 -9.95
CA VAL A 171 -13.46 15.91 -10.18
C VAL A 171 -14.14 16.18 -11.53
N GLY A 172 -15.09 17.10 -11.55
CA GLY A 172 -15.84 17.45 -12.76
C GLY A 172 -17.10 16.60 -13.05
N THR A 173 -17.46 15.65 -12.17
CA THR A 173 -18.67 14.86 -12.35
C THR A 173 -19.83 15.44 -11.55
N MET A 174 -20.63 16.30 -12.14
CA MET A 174 -21.86 16.81 -11.55
C MET A 174 -23.02 15.90 -11.92
N GLU A 175 -23.85 15.55 -10.94
CA GLU A 175 -25.02 14.67 -11.10
C GLU A 175 -26.26 15.36 -10.54
N ALA A 176 -27.37 15.23 -11.27
CA ALA A 176 -28.67 15.69 -10.81
C ALA A 176 -29.72 14.59 -10.99
N PHE A 177 -30.43 14.27 -9.93
CA PHE A 177 -31.51 13.29 -9.95
C PHE A 177 -32.77 13.93 -10.50
N VAL A 178 -33.45 13.22 -11.41
CA VAL A 178 -34.71 13.62 -12.04
C VAL A 178 -35.75 12.52 -11.85
N SER A 179 -37.00 12.81 -12.17
CA SER A 179 -38.12 11.82 -12.12
C SER A 179 -37.95 10.70 -13.17
N GLU A 180 -38.54 9.55 -12.89
CA GLU A 180 -38.59 8.41 -13.81
C GLU A 180 -39.17 8.78 -15.18
N ASP A 181 -40.20 9.63 -15.19
CA ASP A 181 -40.90 10.09 -16.39
C ASP A 181 -40.11 11.03 -17.30
N THR A 182 -38.90 11.44 -16.88
CA THR A 182 -38.02 12.29 -17.68
C THR A 182 -37.58 11.53 -18.94
N PRO A 183 -37.70 12.12 -20.15
CA PRO A 183 -37.32 11.45 -21.39
C PRO A 183 -35.84 11.02 -21.37
N GLU A 184 -35.61 9.81 -21.86
CA GLU A 184 -34.28 9.26 -22.01
C GLU A 184 -33.71 9.63 -23.38
N GLU A 185 -32.60 10.39 -23.40
CA GLU A 185 -31.94 10.82 -24.63
C GLU A 185 -30.61 10.04 -24.86
N THR A 186 -30.07 9.36 -23.82
CA THR A 186 -28.75 8.72 -23.90
C THR A 186 -28.77 7.24 -24.28
N GLY A 187 -29.88 6.54 -24.07
CA GLY A 187 -29.99 5.09 -24.25
C GLY A 187 -29.08 4.28 -23.31
N ARG A 188 -28.64 4.89 -22.21
CA ARG A 188 -27.69 4.27 -21.26
C ARG A 188 -28.35 4.00 -19.91
N ALA A 189 -28.70 2.74 -19.68
CA ALA A 189 -29.19 2.27 -18.40
C ALA A 189 -28.29 1.14 -17.87
N PHE A 190 -27.95 1.20 -16.60
CA PHE A 190 -27.06 0.24 -15.94
C PHE A 190 -27.73 -0.41 -14.75
N VAL A 191 -27.32 -1.64 -14.47
CA VAL A 191 -27.70 -2.40 -13.29
C VAL A 191 -26.48 -2.67 -12.46
N PHE A 192 -26.49 -2.24 -11.22
CA PHE A 192 -25.46 -2.51 -10.20
C PHE A 192 -25.84 -3.78 -9.47
N LEU A 193 -24.90 -4.71 -9.32
CA LEU A 193 -25.13 -6.04 -8.79
C LEU A 193 -24.27 -6.29 -7.56
N LYS A 194 -24.87 -6.93 -6.54
CA LYS A 194 -24.17 -7.43 -5.36
C LYS A 194 -24.39 -8.93 -5.25
N PHE A 195 -23.28 -9.69 -5.23
CA PHE A 195 -23.28 -11.14 -5.14
C PHE A 195 -23.22 -11.63 -3.69
N GLY A 196 -23.84 -12.78 -3.39
CA GLY A 196 -23.95 -13.30 -2.04
C GLY A 196 -22.71 -14.04 -1.53
N GLU A 197 -22.13 -14.92 -2.34
CA GLU A 197 -20.96 -15.68 -1.95
C GLU A 197 -19.65 -14.93 -2.26
N GLU A 198 -19.24 -14.05 -1.37
CA GLU A 198 -18.05 -13.19 -1.54
C GLU A 198 -16.75 -13.96 -1.82
N ARG A 199 -16.62 -15.20 -1.34
CA ARG A 199 -15.42 -16.03 -1.57
C ARG A 199 -15.30 -16.57 -2.98
N ARG A 200 -16.44 -16.69 -3.69
CA ARG A 200 -16.54 -17.17 -5.07
C ARG A 200 -16.90 -16.07 -6.05
N LEU A 201 -16.71 -14.83 -5.66
CA LEU A 201 -17.18 -13.67 -6.42
C LEU A 201 -16.75 -13.73 -7.90
N HIS A 202 -15.47 -14.04 -8.13
CA HIS A 202 -14.94 -14.11 -9.51
C HIS A 202 -15.59 -15.24 -10.34
N SER A 203 -15.72 -16.44 -9.79
CA SER A 203 -16.37 -17.56 -10.51
C SER A 203 -17.84 -17.33 -10.76
N GLN A 204 -18.55 -16.66 -9.83
CA GLN A 204 -19.93 -16.26 -10.03
C GLN A 204 -20.07 -15.23 -11.15
N TRP A 205 -19.15 -14.25 -11.17
CA TRP A 205 -19.11 -13.24 -12.20
C TRP A 205 -18.81 -13.83 -13.59
N GLU A 206 -17.85 -14.75 -13.70
CA GLU A 206 -17.54 -15.45 -14.95
C GLU A 206 -18.74 -16.26 -15.47
N ALA A 207 -19.44 -16.99 -14.59
CA ALA A 207 -20.64 -17.72 -14.95
C ALA A 207 -21.76 -16.78 -15.42
N PHE A 208 -21.94 -15.65 -14.73
CA PHE A 208 -22.89 -14.62 -15.11
C PHE A 208 -22.55 -14.01 -16.48
N CYS A 209 -21.29 -13.62 -16.71
CA CYS A 209 -20.85 -13.08 -18.02
C CYS A 209 -21.03 -14.07 -19.15
N ALA A 210 -20.72 -15.33 -18.93
CA ALA A 210 -20.89 -16.39 -19.93
C ALA A 210 -22.37 -16.57 -20.32
N ARG A 211 -23.28 -16.47 -19.34
CA ARG A 211 -24.74 -16.62 -19.59
C ARG A 211 -25.30 -15.47 -20.42
N TYR A 212 -24.89 -14.24 -20.15
CA TYR A 212 -25.41 -13.05 -20.82
C TYR A 212 -24.58 -12.60 -22.02
N GLY A 213 -23.45 -13.27 -22.33
CA GLY A 213 -22.57 -12.91 -23.44
C GLY A 213 -21.97 -11.50 -23.31
N LEU A 214 -21.69 -11.05 -22.09
CA LEU A 214 -21.21 -9.70 -21.80
C LEU A 214 -19.78 -9.51 -22.31
N GLN A 215 -19.54 -8.36 -22.98
CA GLN A 215 -18.22 -7.98 -23.48
C GLN A 215 -17.58 -6.90 -22.62
N PRO A 216 -16.22 -6.81 -22.60
CA PRO A 216 -15.51 -5.68 -22.00
C PRO A 216 -16.04 -4.35 -22.58
N GLY A 217 -16.32 -3.36 -21.73
CA GLY A 217 -16.94 -2.09 -22.13
C GLY A 217 -18.45 -2.00 -21.87
N GLN A 218 -19.14 -3.13 -21.71
CA GLN A 218 -20.54 -3.19 -21.29
C GLN A 218 -20.71 -3.39 -19.79
N MET A 219 -19.60 -3.54 -19.07
CA MET A 219 -19.55 -3.86 -17.65
C MET A 219 -18.43 -3.13 -16.94
N GLY A 220 -18.57 -2.96 -15.63
CA GLY A 220 -17.53 -2.42 -14.78
C GLY A 220 -17.47 -3.12 -13.43
N GLU A 221 -16.33 -2.99 -12.77
CA GLU A 221 -16.02 -3.62 -11.50
C GLU A 221 -15.81 -2.58 -10.41
N ASN A 222 -16.28 -2.86 -9.20
CA ASN A 222 -15.90 -2.14 -7.99
C ASN A 222 -14.57 -2.70 -7.45
N GLU A 223 -13.48 -2.45 -8.18
CA GLU A 223 -12.17 -3.00 -7.87
C GLU A 223 -11.73 -2.72 -6.41
N PRO A 224 -11.92 -1.49 -5.83
CA PRO A 224 -11.54 -1.22 -4.45
C PRO A 224 -12.23 -2.13 -3.43
N VAL A 225 -13.48 -2.52 -3.67
CA VAL A 225 -14.25 -3.43 -2.81
C VAL A 225 -13.88 -4.89 -3.11
N ASN A 226 -13.91 -5.28 -4.38
CA ASN A 226 -13.71 -6.66 -4.81
C ASN A 226 -12.31 -7.20 -4.49
N ARG A 227 -11.29 -6.34 -4.47
CA ARG A 227 -9.91 -6.68 -4.05
C ARG A 227 -9.85 -7.38 -2.70
N TYR A 228 -10.74 -7.01 -1.77
CA TYR A 228 -10.79 -7.61 -0.44
C TYR A 228 -11.73 -8.82 -0.34
N LEU A 229 -12.56 -9.08 -1.35
CA LEU A 229 -13.53 -10.19 -1.38
C LEU A 229 -13.02 -11.46 -2.09
N GLY A 230 -11.89 -11.39 -2.78
CA GLY A 230 -11.39 -12.52 -3.59
C GLY A 230 -11.95 -12.53 -5.02
N GLY A 231 -12.52 -11.42 -5.46
CA GLY A 231 -13.09 -11.22 -6.80
C GLY A 231 -12.12 -10.63 -7.82
N SER A 232 -10.99 -10.08 -7.39
CA SER A 232 -10.01 -9.57 -8.34
C SER A 232 -9.33 -10.74 -9.07
N GLN A 233 -9.21 -10.64 -10.37
CA GLN A 233 -8.50 -11.59 -11.24
C GLN A 233 -7.05 -11.74 -10.75
N LYS A 234 -6.83 -12.70 -9.83
CA LYS A 234 -5.48 -13.09 -9.45
C LYS A 234 -5.00 -14.04 -10.52
N ALA A 235 -4.11 -13.58 -11.38
CA ALA A 235 -3.45 -14.48 -12.31
C ALA A 235 -2.86 -15.66 -11.52
N SER A 236 -3.12 -16.88 -11.99
CA SER A 236 -2.59 -18.09 -11.35
C SER A 236 -1.07 -17.96 -11.26
N LEU A 237 -0.46 -18.42 -10.16
CA LEU A 237 1.00 -18.54 -10.07
C LEU A 237 1.61 -19.23 -11.29
N LYS A 238 0.91 -20.20 -11.88
CA LYS A 238 1.32 -20.90 -13.11
C LYS A 238 1.28 -19.97 -14.32
N THR A 239 0.29 -19.10 -14.42
CA THR A 239 0.15 -18.09 -15.49
C THR A 239 1.25 -17.03 -15.36
N LEU A 240 1.44 -16.49 -14.17
CA LEU A 240 2.51 -15.51 -13.90
C LEU A 240 3.91 -16.08 -14.14
N TRP A 241 4.12 -17.33 -13.76
CA TRP A 241 5.37 -18.05 -14.04
C TRP A 241 5.59 -18.19 -15.55
N LYS A 242 4.55 -18.58 -16.29
CA LYS A 242 4.62 -18.70 -17.75
C LYS A 242 4.94 -17.34 -18.39
N GLU A 243 4.22 -16.29 -18.02
CA GLU A 243 4.44 -14.93 -18.51
C GLU A 243 5.84 -14.41 -18.20
N ALA A 244 6.34 -14.62 -16.97
CA ALA A 244 7.66 -14.15 -16.56
C ALA A 244 8.82 -14.92 -17.20
N PHE A 245 8.71 -16.25 -17.33
CA PHE A 245 9.83 -17.11 -17.74
C PHE A 245 9.77 -17.61 -19.18
N VAL A 246 8.58 -17.62 -19.80
CA VAL A 246 8.42 -18.09 -21.18
C VAL A 246 8.18 -16.92 -22.14
N ASP A 247 7.30 -15.99 -21.76
CA ASP A 247 6.90 -14.89 -22.64
C ASP A 247 7.79 -13.63 -22.49
N ARG A 248 8.56 -13.51 -21.38
CA ARG A 248 9.42 -12.34 -21.04
C ARG A 248 10.86 -12.71 -20.66
N ASP A 249 11.43 -13.75 -21.23
CA ASP A 249 12.85 -14.10 -21.07
C ASP A 249 13.36 -14.15 -19.61
N ALA A 250 12.59 -14.77 -18.73
CA ALA A 250 12.92 -14.91 -17.30
C ALA A 250 12.96 -13.59 -16.48
N ASP A 251 12.03 -12.68 -16.73
CA ASP A 251 11.90 -11.44 -15.97
C ASP A 251 11.36 -11.68 -14.55
N ILE A 252 12.29 -11.90 -13.63
CA ILE A 252 12.00 -12.07 -12.19
C ILE A 252 11.39 -10.79 -11.58
N THR A 253 11.79 -9.64 -12.10
CA THR A 253 11.30 -8.33 -11.62
C THR A 253 9.82 -8.18 -11.93
N TYR A 254 9.40 -8.55 -13.13
CA TYR A 254 7.99 -8.61 -13.53
C TYR A 254 7.19 -9.56 -12.63
N LEU A 255 7.70 -10.79 -12.40
CA LEU A 255 7.05 -11.75 -11.51
C LEU A 255 6.85 -11.19 -10.10
N LEU A 256 7.89 -10.59 -9.52
CA LEU A 256 7.84 -9.98 -8.19
C LEU A 256 6.87 -8.79 -8.14
N LEU A 257 6.85 -7.97 -9.19
CA LEU A 257 5.93 -6.83 -9.31
C LEU A 257 4.47 -7.31 -9.38
N GLN A 258 4.16 -8.32 -10.19
CA GLN A 258 2.82 -8.88 -10.31
C GLN A 258 2.39 -9.60 -9.03
N LEU A 259 3.29 -10.36 -8.39
CA LEU A 259 3.04 -10.95 -7.07
C LEU A 259 2.80 -9.86 -6.01
N LYS A 260 3.52 -8.74 -6.08
CA LYS A 260 3.32 -7.56 -5.23
C LYS A 260 1.97 -6.90 -5.52
N LYS A 261 1.56 -6.80 -6.77
CA LYS A 261 0.28 -6.20 -7.18
C LYS A 261 -0.93 -7.08 -6.78
N GLN A 262 -0.77 -8.40 -6.80
CA GLN A 262 -1.83 -9.37 -6.48
C GLN A 262 -1.92 -9.79 -5.02
N SER A 263 -0.84 -9.69 -4.26
CA SER A 263 -0.84 -9.96 -2.81
C SER A 263 -1.05 -8.65 -2.08
N ASP A 264 -1.77 -8.69 -0.96
CA ASP A 264 -1.62 -7.67 0.06
C ASP A 264 -0.18 -7.83 0.60
N PRO A 265 0.80 -7.04 0.09
CA PRO A 265 2.22 -7.44 0.15
C PRO A 265 2.79 -7.35 1.56
N ALA A 266 2.17 -6.54 2.42
CA ALA A 266 2.64 -6.37 3.79
C ALA A 266 2.23 -7.56 4.69
N GLY A 267 1.03 -8.10 4.53
CA GLY A 267 0.49 -9.10 5.44
C GLY A 267 1.07 -10.51 5.26
N GLY A 268 1.13 -10.99 4.03
CA GLY A 268 1.60 -12.35 3.74
C GLY A 268 3.10 -12.53 4.01
N GLY A 269 3.92 -11.54 3.63
CA GLY A 269 5.35 -11.55 3.87
C GLY A 269 5.71 -11.52 5.36
N ILE A 270 5.01 -10.69 6.13
CA ILE A 270 5.19 -10.61 7.61
C ILE A 270 4.82 -11.94 8.26
N LEU A 271 3.69 -12.57 7.88
CA LEU A 271 3.28 -13.86 8.40
C LEU A 271 4.28 -14.99 8.09
N LEU A 272 4.81 -15.02 6.87
CA LEU A 272 5.85 -15.97 6.48
C LEU A 272 7.14 -15.78 7.28
N LEU A 273 7.59 -14.54 7.44
CA LEU A 273 8.78 -14.20 8.20
C LEU A 273 8.62 -14.55 9.69
N LEU A 274 7.47 -14.22 10.28
CA LEU A 274 7.11 -14.59 11.65
C LEU A 274 7.00 -16.11 11.80
N GLY A 275 6.41 -16.80 10.82
CA GLY A 275 6.31 -18.26 10.78
C GLY A 275 7.68 -18.93 10.74
N PHE A 276 8.57 -18.47 9.88
CA PHE A 276 9.96 -18.95 9.79
C PHE A 276 10.71 -18.71 11.11
N PHE A 277 10.56 -17.51 11.68
CA PHE A 277 11.18 -17.17 12.95
C PHE A 277 10.63 -18.04 14.11
N GLY A 278 9.31 -18.20 14.19
CA GLY A 278 8.66 -19.07 15.15
C GLY A 278 9.12 -20.52 15.04
N ALA A 279 9.23 -21.03 13.80
CA ALA A 279 9.77 -22.35 13.51
C ALA A 279 11.21 -22.53 14.01
N PHE A 280 12.04 -21.51 13.81
CA PHE A 280 13.41 -21.50 14.27
C PHE A 280 13.52 -21.52 15.81
N VAL A 281 12.70 -20.71 16.50
CA VAL A 281 12.63 -20.69 17.97
C VAL A 281 12.21 -22.05 18.51
N LEU A 282 11.13 -22.63 17.97
CA LEU A 282 10.64 -23.95 18.39
C LEU A 282 11.66 -25.05 18.12
N TYR A 283 12.26 -25.08 16.92
CA TYR A 283 13.31 -26.03 16.61
C TYR A 283 14.47 -25.95 17.60
N SER A 284 14.93 -24.76 17.94
CA SER A 284 16.03 -24.55 18.88
C SER A 284 15.70 -25.07 20.29
N VAL A 285 14.52 -24.72 20.81
CA VAL A 285 14.10 -25.12 22.17
C VAL A 285 13.89 -26.65 22.24
N PHE A 286 13.19 -27.21 21.25
CA PHE A 286 12.95 -28.66 21.20
C PHE A 286 14.22 -29.46 20.99
N ARG A 287 15.15 -28.97 20.17
CA ARG A 287 16.47 -29.58 20.00
C ARG A 287 17.20 -29.77 21.34
N ILE A 288 17.19 -28.76 22.17
CA ILE A 288 17.86 -28.77 23.47
C ILE A 288 17.17 -29.76 24.41
N SER A 289 15.84 -29.71 24.47
CA SER A 289 15.04 -30.63 25.26
C SER A 289 15.29 -32.09 24.89
N ILE A 290 15.26 -32.42 23.58
CA ILE A 290 15.49 -33.77 23.07
C ILE A 290 16.95 -34.20 23.30
N GLN A 291 17.93 -33.34 23.12
CA GLN A 291 19.35 -33.65 23.33
C GLN A 291 19.68 -34.03 24.78
N LYS A 292 19.05 -33.39 25.76
CA LYS A 292 19.19 -33.76 27.18
C LYS A 292 18.64 -35.16 27.49
N ARG A 293 17.75 -35.67 26.69
CA ARG A 293 17.07 -36.97 26.85
C ARG A 293 17.60 -38.08 25.96
N LEU A 294 18.61 -37.79 25.12
CA LEU A 294 19.25 -38.80 24.28
C LEU A 294 19.72 -40.04 25.03
N PRO A 295 20.31 -39.96 26.24
CA PRO A 295 20.68 -41.15 27.00
C PRO A 295 19.51 -42.07 27.36
N GLN A 296 18.32 -41.47 27.65
CA GLN A 296 17.11 -42.25 27.94
C GLN A 296 16.61 -43.01 26.70
N TYR A 297 16.64 -42.36 25.52
CA TYR A 297 16.28 -43.05 24.26
C TYR A 297 17.26 -44.15 23.93
N GLY A 298 18.56 -43.99 24.29
CA GLY A 298 19.56 -45.04 24.17
C GLY A 298 19.26 -46.26 25.07
N ILE A 299 18.80 -46.03 26.31
CA ILE A 299 18.37 -47.10 27.24
C ILE A 299 17.12 -47.79 26.69
N LEU A 300 16.10 -47.03 26.23
CA LEU A 300 14.86 -47.62 25.64
C LEU A 300 15.18 -48.46 24.40
N ARG A 301 16.14 -48.07 23.59
CA ARG A 301 16.59 -48.82 22.44
C ARG A 301 17.32 -50.11 22.82
N SER A 302 18.11 -50.07 23.90
CA SER A 302 18.81 -51.26 24.42
C SER A 302 17.85 -52.30 25.03
N ILE A 303 16.67 -51.90 25.47
CA ILE A 303 15.59 -52.76 25.98
C ILE A 303 14.72 -53.32 24.83
N GLY A 304 15.00 -52.95 23.57
CA GLY A 304 14.28 -53.45 22.37
C GLY A 304 13.20 -52.52 21.81
N LEU A 305 13.10 -51.27 22.27
CA LEU A 305 12.17 -50.30 21.66
C LEU A 305 12.69 -49.87 20.28
N GLY A 306 11.92 -50.20 19.22
CA GLY A 306 12.24 -49.79 17.84
C GLY A 306 12.13 -48.28 17.57
N ASP A 307 12.67 -47.83 16.45
CA ASP A 307 12.67 -46.44 16.03
C ASP A 307 11.24 -45.82 15.94
N THR A 308 10.24 -46.63 15.54
CA THR A 308 8.83 -46.23 15.53
C THR A 308 8.29 -45.92 16.91
N GLY A 309 8.70 -46.67 17.95
CA GLY A 309 8.32 -46.39 19.33
C GLY A 309 8.95 -45.11 19.87
N ILE A 310 10.22 -44.85 19.53
CA ILE A 310 10.91 -43.62 19.88
C ILE A 310 10.26 -42.40 19.16
N PHE A 311 9.91 -42.57 17.86
CA PHE A 311 9.14 -41.58 17.10
C PHE A 311 7.83 -41.23 17.82
N GLN A 312 7.03 -42.25 18.18
CA GLN A 312 5.74 -42.03 18.86
C GLN A 312 5.90 -41.27 20.19
N ILE A 313 6.94 -41.58 20.99
CA ILE A 313 7.22 -40.87 22.24
C ILE A 313 7.54 -39.41 21.97
N ILE A 314 8.50 -39.09 21.09
CA ILE A 314 8.91 -37.72 20.78
C ILE A 314 7.75 -36.94 20.17
N PHE A 315 7.07 -37.52 19.18
CA PHE A 315 5.95 -36.85 18.51
C PHE A 315 4.79 -36.57 19.46
N THR A 316 4.40 -37.54 20.31
CA THR A 316 3.35 -37.36 21.32
C THR A 316 3.71 -36.28 22.32
N GLU A 317 4.98 -36.22 22.75
CA GLU A 317 5.44 -35.19 23.69
C GLU A 317 5.42 -33.81 23.08
N LEU A 318 5.95 -33.64 21.85
CA LEU A 318 5.93 -32.35 21.16
C LEU A 318 4.51 -31.89 20.82
N THR A 319 3.63 -32.83 20.43
CA THR A 319 2.20 -32.53 20.21
C THR A 319 1.49 -32.13 21.51
N ALA A 320 1.82 -32.78 22.63
CA ALA A 320 1.29 -32.37 23.93
C ALA A 320 1.72 -30.93 24.30
N PHE A 321 2.98 -30.56 24.07
CA PHE A 321 3.41 -29.17 24.25
C PHE A 321 2.68 -28.20 23.36
N LEU A 322 2.46 -28.59 22.08
CA LEU A 322 1.72 -27.74 21.14
C LEU A 322 0.29 -27.53 21.60
N LEU A 323 -0.45 -28.59 21.91
CA LEU A 323 -1.87 -28.48 22.31
C LEU A 323 -2.04 -27.72 23.63
N LEU A 324 -1.18 -27.98 24.62
CA LEU A 324 -1.23 -27.30 25.92
C LEU A 324 -0.81 -25.82 25.83
N GLY A 325 0.11 -25.48 24.93
CA GLY A 325 0.58 -24.12 24.74
C GLY A 325 -0.26 -23.29 23.76
N TRP A 326 -0.95 -23.96 22.82
CA TRP A 326 -1.75 -23.28 21.79
C TRP A 326 -2.88 -22.46 22.37
N ILE A 327 -3.71 -23.05 23.25
CA ILE A 327 -4.89 -22.38 23.81
C ILE A 327 -4.51 -21.08 24.54
N PRO A 328 -3.60 -21.11 25.55
CA PRO A 328 -3.20 -19.87 26.21
C PRO A 328 -2.49 -18.91 25.26
N GLY A 329 -1.70 -19.39 24.31
CA GLY A 329 -1.06 -18.57 23.29
C GLY A 329 -2.09 -17.86 22.40
N PHE A 330 -3.09 -18.58 21.92
CA PHE A 330 -4.19 -18.01 21.13
C PHE A 330 -4.92 -16.89 21.92
N ILE A 331 -5.28 -17.14 23.18
CA ILE A 331 -5.98 -16.16 24.01
C ILE A 331 -5.10 -14.93 24.24
N LEU A 332 -3.87 -15.12 24.72
CA LEU A 332 -2.95 -14.01 25.03
C LEU A 332 -2.61 -13.18 23.78
N GLY A 333 -2.36 -13.85 22.64
CA GLY A 333 -2.05 -13.19 21.39
C GLY A 333 -3.19 -12.31 20.90
N ASN A 334 -4.41 -12.85 20.88
CA ASN A 334 -5.57 -12.08 20.44
C ASN A 334 -5.95 -10.95 21.40
N LEU A 335 -5.78 -11.12 22.73
CA LEU A 335 -6.01 -10.06 23.71
C LEU A 335 -4.99 -8.91 23.55
N ALA A 336 -3.71 -9.26 23.41
CA ALA A 336 -2.67 -8.28 23.21
C ALA A 336 -2.89 -7.48 21.92
N VAL A 337 -3.20 -8.19 20.83
CA VAL A 337 -3.44 -7.54 19.53
C VAL A 337 -4.74 -6.75 19.53
N LYS A 338 -5.81 -7.20 20.20
CA LYS A 338 -7.05 -6.42 20.35
C LYS A 338 -6.76 -5.08 21.04
N SER A 339 -5.97 -5.08 22.12
CA SER A 339 -5.59 -3.84 22.82
C SER A 339 -4.74 -2.92 21.96
N LEU A 340 -3.85 -3.46 21.14
CA LEU A 340 -3.02 -2.71 20.22
C LEU A 340 -3.87 -2.15 19.06
N TYR A 341 -4.74 -2.96 18.48
CA TYR A 341 -5.60 -2.58 17.36
C TYR A 341 -6.56 -1.45 17.72
N SER A 342 -7.17 -1.49 18.90
CA SER A 342 -8.08 -0.42 19.34
C SER A 342 -7.41 0.95 19.50
N ARG A 343 -6.10 0.98 19.75
CA ARG A 343 -5.31 2.21 19.92
C ARG A 343 -4.64 2.71 18.65
N PHE A 344 -4.32 1.80 17.72
CA PHE A 344 -3.50 2.06 16.54
C PHE A 344 -4.14 1.52 15.26
N ASN A 345 -5.47 1.50 15.19
CA ASN A 345 -6.22 0.93 14.06
C ASN A 345 -5.92 1.60 12.73
N THR A 346 -5.59 2.89 12.72
CA THR A 346 -5.27 3.64 11.49
C THR A 346 -4.05 3.09 10.76
N VAL A 347 -3.09 2.50 11.48
CA VAL A 347 -1.89 1.88 10.89
C VAL A 347 -2.21 0.64 10.06
N PHE A 348 -3.28 -0.07 10.44
CA PHE A 348 -3.66 -1.33 9.80
C PHE A 348 -4.62 -1.13 8.62
N LEU A 349 -5.06 0.10 8.37
CA LEU A 349 -5.84 0.46 7.20
C LEU A 349 -4.92 0.88 6.06
N SER A 350 -5.23 0.47 4.84
CA SER A 350 -4.46 0.89 3.67
C SER A 350 -4.63 2.39 3.44
N LYS A 351 -3.54 3.07 3.07
CA LYS A 351 -3.52 4.51 2.75
C LYS A 351 -4.14 5.42 3.84
N GLY A 352 -3.84 5.14 5.11
CA GLY A 352 -4.33 5.99 6.19
C GLY A 352 -5.85 6.09 6.23
N MET A 353 -6.53 5.07 6.74
CA MET A 353 -7.99 4.88 6.82
C MET A 353 -8.72 4.58 5.50
N GLY A 354 -8.02 4.37 4.39
CA GLY A 354 -8.65 4.07 3.09
C GLY A 354 -9.39 5.25 2.45
N VAL A 355 -9.27 6.44 3.04
CA VAL A 355 -9.85 7.66 2.52
C VAL A 355 -8.85 8.35 1.62
N SER A 356 -9.25 8.72 0.41
CA SER A 356 -8.38 9.49 -0.48
C SER A 356 -8.15 10.90 0.08
N GLN A 357 -7.02 11.49 -0.27
CA GLN A 357 -6.71 12.86 0.13
C GLN A 357 -7.75 13.85 -0.41
N GLU A 358 -8.29 13.57 -1.60
CA GLU A 358 -9.37 14.34 -2.21
C GLU A 358 -10.67 14.25 -1.39
N ALA A 359 -11.05 13.04 -0.92
CA ALA A 359 -12.21 12.88 -0.06
C ALA A 359 -12.07 13.61 1.28
N LEU A 360 -10.84 13.67 1.84
CA LEU A 360 -10.56 14.42 3.08
C LEU A 360 -10.65 15.93 2.91
N SER A 361 -10.49 16.44 1.70
CA SER A 361 -10.62 17.87 1.40
C SER A 361 -12.07 18.34 1.24
N LEU A 362 -13.04 17.43 1.12
CA LEU A 362 -14.46 17.76 0.98
C LEU A 362 -15.07 18.26 2.33
N PRO A 363 -16.09 19.15 2.28
CA PRO A 363 -16.77 19.63 3.49
C PRO A 363 -17.35 18.53 4.37
N ALA A 364 -17.75 17.40 3.77
CA ALA A 364 -18.30 16.24 4.47
C ALA A 364 -17.23 15.26 5.00
N ALA A 365 -15.94 15.61 4.91
CA ALA A 365 -14.84 14.76 5.37
C ALA A 365 -14.95 14.35 6.85
N GLU A 366 -15.50 15.23 7.70
CA GLU A 366 -15.64 14.94 9.13
C GLU A 366 -16.60 13.78 9.41
N GLU A 367 -17.74 13.73 8.72
CA GLU A 367 -18.69 12.61 8.81
C GLU A 367 -18.07 11.33 8.28
N LEU A 368 -17.34 11.41 7.16
CA LEU A 368 -16.62 10.26 6.60
C LEU A 368 -15.55 9.73 7.56
N LEU A 369 -14.76 10.62 8.17
CA LEU A 369 -13.74 10.25 9.15
C LEU A 369 -14.35 9.56 10.38
N GLN A 370 -15.48 10.07 10.91
CA GLN A 370 -16.17 9.44 12.02
C GLN A 370 -16.71 8.05 11.65
N ARG A 371 -17.32 7.90 10.49
CA ARG A 371 -17.85 6.60 10.00
C ARG A 371 -16.73 5.60 9.72
N THR A 372 -15.66 6.01 9.07
CA THR A 372 -14.50 5.14 8.80
C THR A 372 -13.78 4.76 10.09
N ALA A 373 -13.66 5.67 11.06
CA ALA A 373 -13.11 5.36 12.36
C ALA A 373 -13.97 4.32 13.11
N SER A 374 -15.30 4.41 13.06
CA SER A 374 -16.19 3.46 13.69
C SER A 374 -16.13 2.07 13.05
N ALA A 375 -16.10 2.00 11.71
CA ALA A 375 -15.95 0.75 10.96
C ALA A 375 -14.59 0.06 11.21
N ALA A 376 -13.54 0.85 11.41
CA ALA A 376 -12.20 0.35 11.68
C ALA A 376 -11.99 -0.12 13.13
N GLN A 377 -12.84 0.27 14.07
CA GLN A 377 -12.67 -0.06 15.50
C GLN A 377 -13.00 -1.52 15.83
N THR A 378 -13.73 -2.24 14.99
CA THR A 378 -14.13 -3.62 15.26
C THR A 378 -12.97 -4.59 15.01
N PHE A 379 -12.49 -5.20 16.09
CA PHE A 379 -11.49 -6.26 16.02
C PHE A 379 -12.16 -7.62 15.78
N HIS A 380 -11.74 -8.30 14.70
CA HIS A 380 -12.26 -9.61 14.31
C HIS A 380 -11.23 -10.71 14.53
N VAL A 381 -11.59 -11.74 15.31
CA VAL A 381 -10.73 -12.92 15.49
C VAL A 381 -10.87 -13.86 14.30
N SER A 382 -9.76 -14.22 13.66
CA SER A 382 -9.75 -15.15 12.55
C SER A 382 -9.51 -16.60 13.04
N LEU A 383 -10.57 -17.38 13.15
CA LEU A 383 -10.46 -18.81 13.48
C LEU A 383 -9.74 -19.60 12.37
N TRP A 384 -9.95 -19.24 11.10
CA TRP A 384 -9.28 -19.88 9.97
C TRP A 384 -7.78 -19.63 9.94
N ALA A 385 -7.36 -18.39 10.17
CA ALA A 385 -5.93 -18.07 10.26
C ALA A 385 -5.30 -18.83 11.45
N SER A 386 -6.00 -18.91 12.56
CA SER A 386 -5.54 -19.63 13.74
C SER A 386 -5.44 -21.15 13.51
N ALA A 387 -6.41 -21.74 12.84
CA ALA A 387 -6.39 -23.16 12.48
C ALA A 387 -5.28 -23.49 11.48
N SER A 388 -5.06 -22.65 10.47
CA SER A 388 -3.98 -22.82 9.49
C SER A 388 -2.60 -22.70 10.15
N CYS A 389 -2.43 -21.78 11.11
CA CYS A 389 -1.24 -21.69 11.94
C CYS A 389 -1.00 -22.94 12.78
N LEU A 390 -2.03 -23.48 13.42
CA LEU A 390 -1.94 -24.73 14.18
C LEU A 390 -1.50 -25.90 13.28
N LEU A 391 -2.11 -26.03 12.11
CA LEU A 391 -1.75 -27.06 11.14
C LEU A 391 -0.29 -26.92 10.66
N SER A 392 0.15 -25.70 10.35
CA SER A 392 1.53 -25.44 9.93
C SER A 392 2.55 -25.80 11.04
N LEU A 393 2.21 -25.52 12.30
CA LEU A 393 3.03 -25.89 13.45
C LEU A 393 3.05 -27.42 13.66
N LEU A 394 1.95 -28.13 13.44
CA LEU A 394 1.92 -29.59 13.48
C LEU A 394 2.81 -30.21 12.38
N ILE A 395 2.75 -29.68 11.18
CA ILE A 395 3.65 -30.12 10.07
C ILE A 395 5.10 -29.87 10.45
N LEU A 396 5.40 -28.71 11.00
CA LEU A 396 6.76 -28.39 11.47
C LEU A 396 7.24 -29.35 12.54
N LEU A 397 6.39 -29.69 13.52
CA LEU A 397 6.72 -30.67 14.57
C LEU A 397 6.99 -32.05 14.01
N LEU A 398 6.21 -32.46 13.01
CA LEU A 398 6.46 -33.71 12.30
C LEU A 398 7.84 -33.72 11.63
N LEU A 399 8.18 -32.64 10.93
CA LEU A 399 9.49 -32.49 10.29
C LEU A 399 10.63 -32.50 11.30
N ILE A 400 10.48 -31.77 12.41
CA ILE A 400 11.46 -31.76 13.51
C ILE A 400 11.66 -33.18 14.06
N THR A 401 10.57 -33.89 14.33
CA THR A 401 10.61 -35.26 14.82
C THR A 401 11.34 -36.19 13.85
N LEU A 402 11.03 -36.10 12.55
CA LEU A 402 11.69 -36.89 11.50
C LEU A 402 13.22 -36.64 11.43
N ILE A 403 13.60 -35.33 11.54
CA ILE A 403 15.04 -34.97 11.55
C ILE A 403 15.76 -35.61 12.76
N PHE A 404 15.13 -35.58 13.95
CA PHE A 404 15.73 -36.15 15.15
C PHE A 404 15.79 -37.68 15.10
N ILE A 405 14.75 -38.35 14.61
CA ILE A 405 14.75 -39.80 14.42
C ILE A 405 15.85 -40.26 13.45
N ARG A 406 15.97 -39.58 12.28
CA ARG A 406 17.06 -39.87 11.34
C ARG A 406 18.44 -39.72 11.98
N ARG A 407 18.58 -38.74 12.89
CA ARG A 407 19.83 -38.54 13.63
C ARG A 407 20.06 -39.60 14.70
N ILE A 408 19.03 -40.04 15.43
CA ILE A 408 19.08 -41.09 16.44
C ILE A 408 19.35 -42.45 15.76
N HIS A 409 18.71 -42.70 14.61
CA HIS A 409 18.90 -43.96 13.83
C HIS A 409 20.36 -44.15 13.38
N ARG A 410 21.04 -43.05 13.00
CA ARG A 410 22.44 -43.10 12.57
C ARG A 410 23.46 -43.32 13.71
N GLN A 411 22.99 -43.42 14.98
CA GLN A 411 23.82 -43.58 16.13
C GLN A 411 23.59 -44.94 16.79
N GLU A 412 24.67 -45.63 17.16
CA GLU A 412 24.57 -46.92 17.89
C GLU A 412 24.00 -46.67 19.32
N ALA A 413 23.24 -47.64 19.84
CA ALA A 413 22.64 -47.58 21.19
C ALA A 413 23.67 -47.29 22.26
N VAL A 414 24.89 -47.82 22.13
CA VAL A 414 26.02 -47.60 23.04
C VAL A 414 26.54 -46.19 22.98
N GLU A 415 26.56 -45.56 21.77
CA GLU A 415 26.95 -44.14 21.62
C GLU A 415 25.90 -43.17 22.19
N LEU A 416 24.62 -43.51 22.09
CA LEU A 416 23.53 -42.72 22.66
C LEU A 416 23.56 -42.76 24.21
N ARG A 417 23.97 -43.91 24.81
CA ARG A 417 24.06 -44.06 26.27
C ARG A 417 25.27 -43.36 26.86
N ARG A 418 26.37 -43.24 26.11
CA ARG A 418 27.56 -42.52 26.57
C ARG A 418 27.24 -41.00 26.61
N GLU A 419 27.08 -40.46 27.82
CA GLU A 419 26.95 -39.04 28.11
C GLU A 419 28.14 -38.20 27.59
N ASN A 420 29.27 -38.90 27.38
CA ASN A 420 30.52 -38.38 26.87
C ASN A 420 30.67 -38.75 25.38
N ARG A 421 30.09 -37.97 24.50
CA ARG A 421 30.74 -37.78 23.19
C ARG A 421 32.04 -37.01 23.44
N SER A 422 33.12 -37.75 23.45
CA SER A 422 34.41 -37.14 23.10
C SER A 422 34.20 -36.47 21.77
N MET A 423 34.04 -35.13 21.76
CA MET A 423 34.11 -34.39 20.50
C MET A 423 35.37 -34.92 19.84
N LYS A 424 35.27 -35.38 18.57
CA LYS A 424 36.44 -35.68 17.76
C LYS A 424 37.17 -34.35 17.65
N TYR A 425 38.03 -34.08 18.62
CA TYR A 425 38.96 -32.98 18.54
C TYR A 425 39.76 -33.22 17.27
N ALA A 426 39.59 -32.31 16.30
CA ALA A 426 40.55 -32.25 15.23
C ALA A 426 41.93 -32.21 15.90
N ARG A 427 42.77 -33.19 15.68
CA ARG A 427 44.15 -33.29 16.18
C ARG A 427 44.98 -32.14 15.58
N THR A 428 44.71 -30.92 15.94
CA THR A 428 45.58 -29.81 15.68
C THR A 428 46.45 -29.67 16.94
N THR A 429 47.61 -30.24 16.88
CA THR A 429 48.69 -29.97 17.79
C THR A 429 49.07 -28.51 17.63
N CYS A 430 48.41 -27.62 18.37
CA CYS A 430 48.86 -26.25 18.51
C CYS A 430 50.11 -26.26 19.39
N ALA A 431 51.26 -26.04 18.78
CA ALA A 431 52.46 -25.75 19.49
C ALA A 431 52.23 -24.55 20.45
N LEU A 432 52.42 -24.78 21.75
CA LEU A 432 52.25 -23.77 22.82
C LEU A 432 53.33 -22.67 22.81
N ARG A 433 54.04 -22.52 21.71
CA ARG A 433 55.09 -21.55 21.52
C ARG A 433 54.50 -20.12 21.48
N ASN A 434 54.61 -19.39 22.58
CA ASN A 434 54.30 -17.98 22.74
C ASN A 434 52.82 -17.55 22.98
N LYS A 435 51.92 -18.42 23.39
CA LYS A 435 50.56 -17.96 23.82
C LYS A 435 50.35 -18.25 25.29
N SER A 436 49.78 -17.30 26.05
CA SER A 436 49.42 -17.55 27.46
C SER A 436 48.51 -18.78 27.54
N PRO A 437 48.70 -19.69 28.54
CA PRO A 437 47.89 -20.91 28.65
C PRO A 437 46.39 -20.65 28.62
N ALA A 438 45.95 -19.52 29.18
CA ALA A 438 44.53 -19.08 29.12
C ALA A 438 44.05 -18.77 27.70
N ARG A 439 44.90 -18.17 26.84
CA ARG A 439 44.52 -17.90 25.42
C ARG A 439 44.47 -19.17 24.58
N ALA A 440 45.37 -20.10 24.83
CA ALA A 440 45.38 -21.42 24.19
C ALA A 440 44.14 -22.23 24.59
N LEU A 441 43.76 -22.22 25.85
CA LEU A 441 42.59 -22.89 26.39
C LEU A 441 41.29 -22.29 25.79
N VAL A 442 41.17 -20.98 25.80
CA VAL A 442 40.03 -20.27 25.23
C VAL A 442 39.90 -20.47 23.71
N SER A 443 41.04 -20.48 22.99
CA SER A 443 40.99 -20.81 21.54
C SER A 443 40.60 -22.25 21.24
N ARG A 444 40.89 -23.18 22.13
CA ARG A 444 40.53 -24.58 22.03
C ARG A 444 39.07 -24.84 22.43
N LEU A 445 38.56 -24.10 23.40
CA LEU A 445 37.15 -24.10 23.81
C LEU A 445 36.22 -23.41 22.77
N LEU A 446 36.77 -22.48 21.96
CA LEU A 446 36.01 -21.78 20.93
C LEU A 446 35.57 -22.65 19.75
N TYR A 447 36.19 -23.79 19.44
CA TYR A 447 35.88 -24.59 18.26
C TYR A 447 35.35 -26.00 18.61
N PRO A 448 34.15 -26.10 19.19
CA PRO A 448 33.54 -27.41 19.50
C PRO A 448 33.09 -28.20 18.28
N GLY A 449 33.22 -27.66 17.11
CA GLY A 449 32.84 -28.21 15.83
C GLY A 449 32.35 -27.07 14.91
N ARG A 450 32.83 -27.04 13.65
CA ARG A 450 32.51 -25.95 12.69
C ARG A 450 31.01 -25.70 12.60
N ALA A 451 30.21 -26.77 12.50
CA ALA A 451 28.78 -26.68 12.37
C ALA A 451 28.04 -26.06 13.60
N ALA A 452 28.46 -26.43 14.82
CA ALA A 452 27.90 -25.90 16.06
C ALA A 452 28.29 -24.42 16.28
N PHE A 453 29.50 -24.07 15.92
CA PHE A 453 30.00 -22.69 15.96
C PHE A 453 29.21 -21.80 15.01
N PHE A 454 29.06 -22.20 13.72
CA PHE A 454 28.30 -21.46 12.75
C PHE A 454 26.81 -21.33 13.13
N SER A 455 26.19 -22.42 13.59
CA SER A 455 24.80 -22.40 14.05
C SER A 455 24.58 -21.41 15.20
N LEU A 456 25.49 -21.32 16.14
CA LEU A 456 25.42 -20.36 17.25
C LEU A 456 25.59 -18.91 16.75
N LEU A 457 26.56 -18.71 15.87
CA LEU A 457 26.91 -17.39 15.34
C LEU A 457 25.76 -16.82 14.48
N VAL A 458 25.18 -17.62 13.61
CA VAL A 458 23.99 -17.25 12.83
C VAL A 458 22.79 -16.97 13.74
N SER A 459 22.61 -17.80 14.77
CA SER A 459 21.54 -17.63 15.75
C SER A 459 21.63 -16.30 16.53
N LEU A 460 22.84 -15.93 16.93
CA LEU A 460 23.12 -14.66 17.62
C LEU A 460 22.93 -13.45 16.70
N ALA A 461 23.36 -13.56 15.42
CA ALA A 461 23.28 -12.48 14.46
C ALA A 461 21.85 -12.23 13.98
N MET A 462 20.99 -13.27 13.88
CA MET A 462 19.70 -13.18 13.22
C MET A 462 18.75 -12.16 13.84
N GLY A 463 18.67 -12.10 15.17
CA GLY A 463 17.82 -11.10 15.85
C GLY A 463 18.24 -9.66 15.54
N GLY A 464 19.57 -9.43 15.51
CA GLY A 464 20.11 -8.11 15.16
C GLY A 464 19.95 -7.76 13.67
N VAL A 465 20.12 -8.72 12.77
CA VAL A 465 19.87 -8.51 11.33
C VAL A 465 18.41 -8.09 11.09
N ILE A 466 17.46 -8.83 11.67
CA ILE A 466 16.03 -8.48 11.52
C ILE A 466 15.75 -7.08 12.08
N PHE A 467 16.33 -6.75 13.24
CA PHE A 467 16.16 -5.41 13.83
C PHE A 467 16.70 -4.31 12.91
N LEU A 468 17.95 -4.44 12.44
CA LEU A 468 18.56 -3.43 11.58
C LEU A 468 17.88 -3.32 10.20
N CYS A 469 17.49 -4.45 9.59
CA CYS A 469 16.72 -4.41 8.35
C CYS A 469 15.36 -3.74 8.55
N THR A 470 14.71 -3.97 9.69
CA THR A 470 13.43 -3.29 10.01
C THR A 470 13.65 -1.80 10.21
N ASP A 471 14.68 -1.40 10.91
CA ASP A 471 15.04 0.01 11.13
C ASP A 471 15.34 0.73 9.80
N TYR A 472 16.09 0.09 8.90
CA TYR A 472 16.33 0.60 7.55
C TYR A 472 15.02 0.79 6.76
N VAL A 473 14.13 -0.20 6.78
CA VAL A 473 12.80 -0.09 6.14
C VAL A 473 11.98 1.05 6.74
N ILE A 474 12.04 1.24 8.06
CA ILE A 474 11.37 2.35 8.77
C ILE A 474 11.89 3.68 8.27
N ILE A 475 13.21 3.88 8.26
CA ILE A 475 13.84 5.14 7.84
C ILE A 475 13.49 5.46 6.39
N ASN A 476 13.63 4.47 5.47
CA ASN A 476 13.30 4.67 4.06
C ASN A 476 11.80 4.93 3.84
N THR A 477 10.94 4.22 4.56
CA THR A 477 9.48 4.46 4.49
C THR A 477 9.16 5.88 4.96
N ARG A 478 9.78 6.32 6.06
CA ARG A 478 9.59 7.68 6.55
C ARG A 478 10.03 8.73 5.53
N LEU A 479 11.23 8.58 4.99
CA LEU A 479 11.76 9.50 3.97
C LEU A 479 10.88 9.53 2.71
N HIS A 480 10.41 8.37 2.27
CA HIS A 480 9.49 8.27 1.14
C HIS A 480 8.14 8.94 1.44
N ASP A 481 7.56 8.66 2.60
CA ASP A 481 6.26 9.22 3.00
C ASP A 481 6.35 10.73 3.26
N GLU A 482 7.45 11.24 3.83
CA GLU A 482 7.69 12.68 4.00
C GLU A 482 7.87 13.39 2.64
N ARG A 483 8.56 12.75 1.69
CA ARG A 483 8.67 13.26 0.31
C ARG A 483 7.34 13.23 -0.42
N ALA A 484 6.57 12.16 -0.28
CA ALA A 484 5.24 12.04 -0.86
C ALA A 484 4.25 13.06 -0.30
N LEU A 485 4.34 13.41 1.00
CA LEU A 485 3.55 14.49 1.61
C LEU A 485 3.80 15.83 0.93
N LYS A 486 5.05 16.14 0.60
CA LYS A 486 5.44 17.36 -0.08
C LYS A 486 5.12 17.34 -1.57
N SER A 487 4.89 16.19 -2.17
CA SER A 487 4.76 16.01 -3.63
C SER A 487 3.33 15.73 -4.12
N ASP A 488 2.37 15.36 -3.27
CA ASP A 488 1.03 14.95 -3.73
C ASP A 488 0.14 16.12 -4.18
N ASP A 489 0.34 17.34 -3.64
CA ASP A 489 -0.18 18.59 -4.20
C ASP A 489 0.96 19.52 -4.68
N GLY A 490 2.15 18.96 -4.74
CA GLY A 490 3.35 19.60 -5.22
C GLY A 490 4.07 20.49 -4.21
N LEU A 491 3.42 21.05 -3.20
CA LEU A 491 3.97 22.17 -2.44
C LEU A 491 3.86 22.06 -0.93
N GLY A 492 3.15 21.05 -0.43
CA GLY A 492 2.82 20.96 1.00
C GLY A 492 1.86 22.08 1.43
N ALA A 493 1.05 22.57 0.50
CA ALA A 493 0.06 23.60 0.74
C ALA A 493 -1.03 23.11 1.70
N GLY A 494 -1.41 23.95 2.66
CA GLY A 494 -2.53 23.64 3.56
C GLY A 494 -3.87 23.73 2.85
N TYR A 495 -3.97 24.58 1.82
CA TYR A 495 -5.19 24.79 1.03
C TYR A 495 -4.86 24.90 -0.45
N GLN A 496 -5.81 24.47 -1.28
CA GLN A 496 -5.74 24.64 -2.73
C GLN A 496 -7.09 25.14 -3.25
N VAL A 497 -7.07 26.20 -4.05
CA VAL A 497 -8.24 26.64 -4.82
C VAL A 497 -8.01 26.21 -6.27
N LEU A 498 -8.97 25.52 -6.85
CA LEU A 498 -8.90 25.03 -8.21
C LEU A 498 -10.27 25.13 -8.91
N LEU A 499 -10.25 25.05 -10.24
CA LEU A 499 -11.42 24.98 -11.07
C LEU A 499 -11.91 23.52 -11.13
N GLU A 500 -13.12 23.27 -10.67
CA GLU A 500 -13.61 21.91 -10.43
C GLU A 500 -14.07 21.20 -11.70
N THR A 501 -14.77 21.92 -12.58
CA THR A 501 -15.27 21.32 -13.84
C THR A 501 -14.22 21.27 -14.95
N GLY A 502 -13.20 22.11 -14.85
CA GLY A 502 -12.21 22.29 -15.90
C GLY A 502 -12.77 22.80 -17.22
N GLU A 503 -14.00 23.35 -17.22
CA GLU A 503 -14.64 23.95 -18.40
C GLU A 503 -14.05 25.32 -18.72
N ARG A 504 -13.51 26.01 -17.72
CA ARG A 504 -12.93 27.34 -17.84
C ARG A 504 -11.43 27.30 -17.62
N MET A 505 -10.67 27.82 -18.56
CA MET A 505 -9.23 28.01 -18.40
C MET A 505 -8.92 29.30 -17.64
N ASN A 506 -7.99 29.21 -16.64
CA ASN A 506 -7.40 30.35 -15.96
C ASN A 506 -8.44 31.41 -15.51
N SER A 507 -9.55 30.97 -14.93
CA SER A 507 -10.66 31.84 -14.55
C SER A 507 -10.54 32.41 -13.14
N ILE A 508 -9.51 32.06 -12.37
CA ILE A 508 -9.24 32.67 -11.07
C ILE A 508 -8.48 33.99 -11.28
N PRO A 509 -9.11 35.15 -11.01
CA PRO A 509 -8.47 36.44 -11.23
C PRO A 509 -7.24 36.64 -10.32
N GLU A 510 -6.24 37.39 -10.82
CA GLU A 510 -5.07 37.74 -10.00
C GLU A 510 -5.43 38.56 -8.76
N GLU A 511 -6.49 39.38 -8.83
CA GLU A 511 -6.98 40.17 -7.68
C GLU A 511 -7.45 39.25 -6.57
N THR A 512 -8.10 38.12 -6.90
CA THR A 512 -8.52 37.13 -5.91
C THR A 512 -7.29 36.46 -5.28
N ALA A 513 -6.28 36.09 -6.07
CA ALA A 513 -5.03 35.52 -5.54
C ALA A 513 -4.34 36.50 -4.57
N ARG A 514 -4.26 37.78 -4.94
CA ARG A 514 -3.69 38.85 -4.08
C ARG A 514 -4.53 39.07 -2.81
N SER A 515 -5.86 39.04 -2.93
CA SER A 515 -6.76 39.22 -1.77
C SER A 515 -6.62 38.06 -0.78
N ILE A 516 -6.42 36.86 -1.28
CA ILE A 516 -6.18 35.65 -0.46
C ILE A 516 -4.78 35.73 0.21
N ALA A 517 -3.77 36.21 -0.52
CA ALA A 517 -2.42 36.36 0.03
C ALA A 517 -2.36 37.37 1.19
N GLY A 518 -3.31 38.33 1.24
CA GLY A 518 -3.45 39.30 2.35
C GLY A 518 -4.26 38.81 3.54
N LEU A 519 -4.78 37.57 3.54
CA LEU A 519 -5.59 37.06 4.64
C LEU A 519 -4.72 36.67 5.85
N PRO A 520 -5.21 36.92 7.08
CA PRO A 520 -4.56 36.44 8.30
C PRO A 520 -4.45 34.91 8.30
N GLY A 521 -3.25 34.38 8.57
CA GLY A 521 -2.99 32.94 8.58
C GLY A 521 -2.58 32.33 7.24
N VAL A 522 -2.44 33.17 6.21
CA VAL A 522 -1.84 32.79 4.92
C VAL A 522 -0.39 33.27 4.88
N GLU A 523 0.55 32.37 4.75
CA GLU A 523 1.97 32.69 4.62
C GLU A 523 2.32 33.08 3.17
N ARG A 524 1.83 32.29 2.22
CA ARG A 524 2.14 32.47 0.80
C ARG A 524 1.06 31.86 -0.09
N VAL A 525 0.88 32.44 -1.27
CA VAL A 525 0.01 31.91 -2.32
C VAL A 525 0.85 31.73 -3.58
N HIS A 526 0.92 30.50 -4.07
CA HIS A 526 1.48 30.17 -5.38
C HIS A 526 0.38 30.10 -6.42
N THR A 527 0.65 30.66 -7.59
CA THR A 527 -0.29 30.69 -8.70
C THR A 527 0.20 29.79 -9.83
N VAL A 528 -0.68 28.95 -10.36
CA VAL A 528 -0.42 28.15 -11.54
C VAL A 528 -1.45 28.47 -12.61
N SER A 529 -0.94 28.84 -13.77
CA SER A 529 -1.72 29.03 -14.99
C SER A 529 -1.38 27.92 -15.95
N GLY A 530 -2.30 27.49 -16.81
CA GLY A 530 -2.02 26.37 -17.69
C GLY A 530 -2.77 26.45 -19.01
N LEU A 531 -2.21 25.84 -20.03
CA LEU A 531 -2.80 25.62 -21.33
C LEU A 531 -2.52 24.19 -21.81
N PRO A 532 -3.45 23.54 -22.54
CA PRO A 532 -3.13 22.34 -23.28
C PRO A 532 -2.17 22.68 -24.41
N CYS A 533 -1.15 21.88 -24.64
CA CYS A 533 -0.24 22.03 -25.78
C CYS A 533 0.13 20.69 -26.40
N GLN A 534 0.72 20.74 -27.59
CA GLN A 534 1.34 19.58 -28.23
C GLN A 534 2.81 19.91 -28.51
N ILE A 535 3.68 18.97 -28.17
CA ILE A 535 5.07 18.99 -28.62
C ILE A 535 5.12 18.32 -29.98
N LEU A 536 5.82 18.96 -30.93
CA LEU A 536 6.06 18.46 -32.27
C LEU A 536 7.49 17.94 -32.34
N PHE A 537 7.65 16.62 -32.38
CA PHE A 537 8.95 15.97 -32.54
C PHE A 537 9.17 15.63 -34.02
N ALA A 538 10.35 15.99 -34.54
CA ALA A 538 10.78 15.57 -35.85
C ALA A 538 11.08 14.05 -35.90
N PRO A 539 11.12 13.45 -37.10
CA PRO A 539 11.47 12.03 -37.23
C PRO A 539 12.80 11.68 -36.55
N GLY A 540 12.78 10.69 -35.65
CA GLY A 540 13.95 10.24 -34.89
C GLY A 540 14.28 11.02 -33.62
N GLU A 541 13.58 12.11 -33.30
CA GLU A 541 13.81 12.87 -32.06
C GLU A 541 13.21 12.16 -30.84
N PHE A 542 12.16 11.37 -30.99
CA PHE A 542 11.59 10.53 -29.93
C PHE A 542 12.11 9.09 -30.06
N LEU A 543 12.75 8.58 -29.02
CA LEU A 543 13.49 7.32 -29.05
C LEU A 543 12.66 6.10 -28.59
N TRP A 544 11.75 6.27 -27.65
CA TRP A 544 10.95 5.18 -27.09
C TRP A 544 9.66 4.93 -27.92
N GLN A 545 9.82 4.45 -29.16
CA GLN A 545 8.75 4.37 -30.17
C GLN A 545 7.51 3.60 -29.72
N ASP A 546 7.66 2.55 -28.91
CA ASP A 546 6.55 1.71 -28.45
C ASP A 546 5.86 2.24 -27.20
N TYR A 547 6.48 3.16 -26.47
CA TYR A 547 5.97 3.72 -25.23
C TYR A 547 4.56 4.29 -25.40
N PHE A 548 4.36 5.19 -26.33
CA PHE A 548 3.05 5.82 -26.56
C PHE A 548 2.03 4.89 -27.21
N THR A 549 2.43 3.79 -27.81
CA THR A 549 1.50 2.79 -28.33
C THR A 549 0.72 2.13 -27.19
N GLU A 550 1.39 1.79 -26.11
CA GLU A 550 0.75 1.22 -24.90
C GLU A 550 -0.06 2.29 -24.16
N VAL A 551 0.50 3.48 -23.97
CA VAL A 551 -0.16 4.60 -23.29
C VAL A 551 -1.43 5.02 -24.06
N ASN A 552 -1.38 5.15 -25.38
CA ASN A 552 -2.55 5.49 -26.19
C ASN A 552 -3.67 4.45 -26.04
N ARG A 553 -3.34 3.17 -25.99
CA ARG A 553 -4.35 2.10 -25.81
C ARG A 553 -5.08 2.24 -24.47
N GLU A 554 -4.37 2.64 -23.41
CA GLU A 554 -4.95 2.82 -22.08
C GLU A 554 -5.79 4.10 -21.98
N TYR A 555 -5.33 5.19 -22.60
CA TYR A 555 -5.94 6.53 -22.48
C TYR A 555 -6.79 6.95 -23.70
N GLN A 556 -7.03 6.07 -24.65
CA GLN A 556 -7.81 6.37 -25.85
C GLN A 556 -9.23 6.90 -25.56
N THR A 557 -9.85 6.39 -24.50
CA THR A 557 -11.23 6.76 -24.11
C THR A 557 -11.31 8.17 -23.50
N PHE A 558 -10.24 8.66 -22.86
CA PHE A 558 -10.25 9.93 -22.14
C PHE A 558 -9.74 11.11 -22.97
N CYS A 559 -8.72 10.88 -23.80
CA CYS A 559 -7.99 11.95 -24.46
C CYS A 559 -7.90 11.78 -25.98
N HIS A 560 -8.62 10.87 -26.59
CA HIS A 560 -8.45 10.49 -28.01
C HIS A 560 -6.98 10.16 -28.37
N GLY A 561 -6.25 9.53 -27.43
CA GLY A 561 -4.83 9.29 -27.53
C GLY A 561 -3.98 10.48 -27.04
N ILE A 562 -2.79 10.18 -26.51
CA ILE A 562 -1.83 11.18 -26.03
C ILE A 562 -0.86 11.58 -27.15
N SER A 563 -0.59 10.68 -28.07
CA SER A 563 0.32 10.93 -29.19
C SER A 563 -0.25 10.49 -30.53
N GLU A 564 0.19 11.12 -31.60
CA GLU A 564 -0.20 10.84 -32.95
C GLU A 564 1.02 10.94 -33.88
N LYS A 565 1.19 9.96 -34.79
CA LYS A 565 2.27 10.00 -35.79
C LYS A 565 1.86 10.95 -36.90
N THR A 566 2.76 11.86 -37.28
CA THR A 566 2.58 12.75 -38.42
C THR A 566 2.89 12.02 -39.73
N GLU A 567 2.37 12.51 -40.85
CA GLU A 567 2.63 11.95 -42.20
C GLU A 567 4.13 11.92 -42.56
N ASP A 568 4.89 12.87 -42.03
CA ASP A 568 6.34 12.99 -42.23
C ASP A 568 7.16 11.99 -41.40
N GLY A 569 6.50 11.13 -40.59
CA GLY A 569 7.17 10.19 -39.68
C GLY A 569 7.61 10.80 -38.35
N GLY A 570 7.22 12.03 -38.05
CA GLY A 570 7.37 12.66 -36.72
C GLY A 570 6.33 12.20 -35.73
N LEU A 571 6.34 12.78 -34.54
CA LEU A 571 5.42 12.47 -33.47
C LEU A 571 4.89 13.74 -32.82
N THR A 572 3.57 13.89 -32.73
CA THR A 572 2.94 14.90 -31.90
C THR A 572 2.57 14.29 -30.55
N VAL A 573 2.92 14.97 -29.46
CA VAL A 573 2.63 14.51 -28.10
C VAL A 573 1.87 15.58 -27.36
N LYS A 574 0.67 15.25 -26.88
CA LYS A 574 -0.14 16.13 -26.04
C LYS A 574 0.50 16.27 -24.67
N CYS A 575 0.63 17.50 -24.19
CA CYS A 575 1.24 17.82 -22.92
C CYS A 575 0.61 19.06 -22.28
N ASN A 576 1.04 19.40 -21.07
CA ASN A 576 0.63 20.61 -20.39
C ASN A 576 1.69 21.70 -20.54
N LEU A 577 1.25 22.92 -20.85
CA LEU A 577 2.04 24.13 -20.78
C LEU A 577 1.64 24.87 -19.50
N LEU A 578 2.55 24.99 -18.53
CA LEU A 578 2.28 25.53 -17.21
C LEU A 578 3.12 26.80 -16.97
N GLY A 579 2.45 27.84 -16.50
CA GLY A 579 3.07 29.05 -16.00
C GLY A 579 3.19 29.01 -14.48
N TYR A 580 4.42 29.09 -13.99
CA TYR A 580 4.75 29.10 -12.57
C TYR A 580 5.22 30.47 -12.12
N ASP A 581 4.96 30.82 -10.85
CA ASP A 581 5.66 31.95 -10.22
C ASP A 581 7.17 31.66 -10.04
N ASP A 582 7.95 32.73 -9.84
CA ASP A 582 9.40 32.64 -9.76
C ASP A 582 9.89 31.72 -8.61
N ASP A 583 9.12 31.69 -7.49
CA ASP A 583 9.44 30.86 -6.33
C ASP A 583 9.20 29.35 -6.62
N LEU A 584 8.16 29.03 -7.37
CA LEU A 584 7.91 27.66 -7.82
C LEU A 584 8.97 27.16 -8.79
N LEU A 585 9.38 28.02 -9.73
CA LEU A 585 10.44 27.67 -10.65
C LEU A 585 11.77 27.44 -9.91
N ALA A 586 12.09 28.22 -8.89
CA ALA A 586 13.27 28.02 -8.07
C ALA A 586 13.24 26.66 -7.31
N GLN A 587 12.08 26.22 -6.86
CA GLN A 587 11.93 24.93 -6.19
C GLN A 587 12.17 23.71 -7.11
N LEU A 588 12.04 23.88 -8.42
CA LEU A 588 12.34 22.84 -9.42
C LEU A 588 13.83 22.47 -9.47
N GLU A 589 14.74 23.30 -8.95
CA GLU A 589 16.17 22.95 -8.87
C GLU A 589 16.42 21.64 -8.13
N ALA A 590 15.57 21.28 -7.17
CA ALA A 590 15.64 20.00 -6.47
C ALA A 590 15.38 18.78 -7.37
N PHE A 591 14.81 18.99 -8.55
CA PHE A 591 14.43 17.96 -9.53
C PHE A 591 15.19 18.11 -10.86
N LEU A 592 16.23 18.93 -10.87
CA LEU A 592 17.03 19.22 -12.04
C LEU A 592 17.81 17.97 -12.51
N LEU A 593 17.68 17.64 -13.78
CA LEU A 593 18.43 16.59 -14.45
C LEU A 593 19.52 17.19 -15.35
N GLU A 594 19.20 18.27 -16.08
CA GLU A 594 20.13 18.91 -17.03
C GLU A 594 19.80 20.41 -17.14
N GLY A 595 20.82 21.23 -17.43
CA GLY A 595 20.66 22.67 -17.64
C GLY A 595 20.67 23.51 -16.37
N LYS A 596 20.02 24.68 -16.41
CA LYS A 596 19.90 25.62 -15.28
C LYS A 596 18.55 26.32 -15.31
N ILE A 597 17.96 26.51 -14.13
CA ILE A 597 16.70 27.24 -13.98
C ILE A 597 17.00 28.62 -13.39
N ASP A 598 16.79 29.66 -14.18
CA ASP A 598 16.89 31.05 -13.73
C ASP A 598 15.69 31.82 -14.27
N PRO A 599 14.66 32.11 -13.41
CA PRO A 599 13.44 32.76 -13.89
C PRO A 599 13.65 34.09 -14.59
N ARG A 600 14.70 34.86 -14.25
CA ARG A 600 15.01 36.11 -14.89
C ARG A 600 15.54 35.89 -16.30
N GLN A 601 16.53 35.03 -16.44
CA GLN A 601 17.09 34.65 -17.73
C GLN A 601 16.04 34.02 -18.64
N MET A 602 15.17 33.16 -18.06
CA MET A 602 14.09 32.54 -18.84
C MET A 602 13.12 33.58 -19.45
N LYS A 603 12.83 34.65 -18.73
CA LYS A 603 11.98 35.75 -19.24
C LYS A 603 12.68 36.54 -20.38
N GLU A 604 13.96 36.83 -20.21
CA GLU A 604 14.73 37.60 -21.18
C GLU A 604 14.99 36.82 -22.48
N GLU A 605 15.32 35.54 -22.37
CA GLU A 605 15.67 34.68 -23.52
C GLU A 605 14.47 33.88 -24.05
N ASN A 606 13.30 33.99 -23.43
CA ASN A 606 12.07 33.26 -23.73
C ASN A 606 12.28 31.75 -23.76
N THR A 607 12.97 31.22 -22.72
CA THR A 607 13.29 29.80 -22.61
C THR A 607 12.29 29.05 -21.72
N VAL A 608 12.26 27.71 -21.85
CA VAL A 608 11.30 26.86 -21.14
C VAL A 608 12.00 25.70 -20.41
N VAL A 609 11.36 25.14 -19.42
CA VAL A 609 11.80 23.90 -18.74
C VAL A 609 10.95 22.73 -19.21
N LEU A 610 11.60 21.64 -19.61
CA LEU A 610 10.95 20.41 -20.06
C LEU A 610 10.95 19.38 -18.92
N THR A 611 9.82 18.73 -18.65
CA THR A 611 9.81 17.55 -17.78
C THR A 611 10.19 16.31 -18.57
N ALA A 612 11.02 15.45 -18.00
CA ALA A 612 11.40 14.18 -18.62
C ALA A 612 10.37 13.10 -18.36
N ILE A 613 10.19 12.18 -19.30
CA ILE A 613 9.54 10.89 -19.06
C ILE A 613 10.62 9.94 -18.57
N MET A 614 10.39 9.28 -17.44
CA MET A 614 11.37 8.38 -16.81
C MET A 614 10.85 6.95 -16.81
N ASP A 615 11.75 5.99 -17.05
CA ASP A 615 11.45 4.57 -16.86
C ASP A 615 11.55 4.14 -15.38
N GLY A 616 11.20 2.88 -15.10
CA GLY A 616 11.29 2.33 -13.75
C GLY A 616 12.72 2.19 -13.19
N GLN A 617 13.76 2.43 -14.01
CA GLN A 617 15.18 2.37 -13.66
C GLN A 617 15.78 3.76 -13.47
N GLY A 618 15.03 4.81 -13.82
CA GLY A 618 15.45 6.20 -13.72
C GLY A 618 16.12 6.74 -15.00
N ASN A 619 16.07 6.01 -16.12
CA ASN A 619 16.51 6.54 -17.41
C ASN A 619 15.50 7.54 -17.93
N TYR A 620 15.98 8.63 -18.55
CA TYR A 620 15.16 9.71 -19.11
C TYR A 620 15.53 10.06 -20.56
N ASP A 621 16.08 9.12 -21.27
CA ASP A 621 16.50 9.20 -22.67
C ASP A 621 15.36 8.93 -23.67
N SER A 622 14.13 9.31 -23.31
CA SER A 622 12.96 9.16 -24.19
C SER A 622 13.04 10.04 -25.45
N THR A 623 13.84 11.10 -25.41
CA THR A 623 14.05 12.03 -26.53
C THR A 623 15.54 12.39 -26.68
N THR A 624 15.92 12.77 -27.89
CA THR A 624 17.27 13.33 -28.19
C THR A 624 17.46 14.77 -27.72
N LYS A 625 16.35 15.47 -27.35
CA LYS A 625 16.37 16.86 -26.90
C LYS A 625 17.12 17.02 -25.58
N LYS A 626 17.98 18.04 -25.53
CA LYS A 626 18.78 18.41 -24.36
C LYS A 626 18.60 19.88 -24.01
N ALA A 627 19.11 20.30 -22.86
CA ALA A 627 19.19 21.71 -22.52
C ALA A 627 20.03 22.48 -23.59
N GLY A 628 19.47 23.57 -24.08
CA GLY A 628 20.01 24.36 -25.20
C GLY A 628 19.38 24.05 -26.56
N ASP A 629 18.68 22.93 -26.71
CA ASP A 629 17.97 22.61 -27.95
C ASP A 629 16.65 23.35 -28.07
N THR A 630 16.14 23.45 -29.30
CA THR A 630 14.83 24.05 -29.55
C THR A 630 13.70 23.00 -29.55
N ILE A 631 12.53 23.41 -29.07
CA ILE A 631 11.31 22.61 -29.04
C ILE A 631 10.16 23.40 -29.67
N LEU A 632 9.37 22.71 -30.47
CA LEU A 632 8.23 23.31 -31.19
C LEU A 632 6.94 22.96 -30.42
N LEU A 633 6.19 23.99 -30.03
CA LEU A 633 4.94 23.86 -29.27
C LEU A 633 3.76 24.34 -30.11
N LYS A 634 2.72 23.51 -30.24
CA LYS A 634 1.44 23.85 -30.83
C LYS A 634 0.42 24.08 -29.71
N VAL A 635 -0.14 25.27 -29.63
CA VAL A 635 -1.05 25.72 -28.57
C VAL A 635 -2.35 26.25 -29.20
N PRO A 636 -3.53 26.01 -28.59
CA PRO A 636 -4.77 26.63 -29.10
C PRO A 636 -4.69 28.15 -29.08
N SER A 637 -5.07 28.79 -30.20
CA SER A 637 -5.22 30.22 -30.29
C SER A 637 -6.69 30.60 -30.11
N GLY A 638 -7.00 31.48 -29.13
CA GLY A 638 -8.35 31.96 -28.90
C GLY A 638 -8.96 31.59 -27.57
N GLN A 639 -10.25 31.89 -27.37
CA GLN A 639 -11.01 31.66 -26.14
C GLN A 639 -11.85 30.39 -26.18
N ALA A 640 -11.38 29.35 -26.85
CA ALA A 640 -12.12 28.10 -26.91
C ALA A 640 -12.20 27.41 -25.52
N PRO A 641 -13.32 26.80 -25.16
CA PRO A 641 -13.45 26.08 -23.90
C PRO A 641 -12.41 24.97 -23.76
N LEU A 642 -11.89 24.76 -22.58
CA LEU A 642 -10.86 23.77 -22.31
C LEU A 642 -11.26 22.36 -22.76
N SER A 643 -12.52 21.99 -22.58
CA SER A 643 -13.08 20.72 -23.03
C SER A 643 -12.92 20.48 -24.54
N GLN A 644 -12.99 21.53 -25.34
CA GLN A 644 -12.79 21.46 -26.80
C GLN A 644 -11.31 21.44 -27.19
N CYS A 645 -10.44 22.07 -26.39
CA CYS A 645 -9.02 22.12 -26.70
C CYS A 645 -8.27 20.81 -26.38
N ARG A 646 -8.77 20.00 -25.45
CA ARG A 646 -8.08 18.76 -24.98
C ARG A 646 -7.84 17.72 -26.06
N SER A 647 -8.75 17.61 -27.02
CA SER A 647 -8.63 16.64 -28.12
C SER A 647 -7.84 17.17 -29.32
N PHE A 648 -7.54 18.46 -29.35
CA PHE A 648 -6.91 19.14 -30.49
C PHE A 648 -7.63 18.92 -31.82
N PRO A 649 -8.96 19.18 -31.87
CA PRO A 649 -9.72 18.98 -33.09
C PRO A 649 -9.29 19.96 -34.19
N GLU A 650 -9.36 19.53 -35.47
CA GLU A 650 -8.90 20.31 -36.61
C GLU A 650 -9.70 21.61 -36.87
N ASN A 651 -10.90 21.72 -36.30
CA ASN A 651 -11.77 22.89 -36.45
C ASN A 651 -11.41 24.07 -35.53
N LEU A 652 -10.42 23.93 -34.69
CA LEU A 652 -9.89 25.02 -33.87
C LEU A 652 -8.62 25.62 -34.47
N GLU A 653 -8.40 26.89 -34.20
CA GLU A 653 -7.18 27.57 -34.60
C GLU A 653 -6.04 27.31 -33.58
N TYR A 654 -4.85 27.08 -34.08
CA TYR A 654 -3.65 26.82 -33.30
C TYR A 654 -2.52 27.72 -33.74
N GLU A 655 -1.70 28.14 -32.79
CA GLU A 655 -0.42 28.79 -33.07
C GLU A 655 0.73 27.83 -32.72
N THR A 656 1.78 27.89 -33.56
CA THR A 656 3.00 27.11 -33.33
C THR A 656 4.11 28.07 -32.99
N ARG A 657 4.82 27.81 -31.88
CA ARG A 657 5.94 28.64 -31.42
C ARG A 657 7.15 27.78 -31.06
N GLU A 658 8.31 28.31 -31.31
CA GLU A 658 9.58 27.70 -30.99
C GLU A 658 10.13 28.28 -29.69
N PHE A 659 10.62 27.41 -28.80
CA PHE A 659 11.27 27.79 -27.55
C PHE A 659 12.57 27.05 -27.39
N THR A 660 13.53 27.64 -26.66
CA THR A 660 14.77 26.98 -26.27
C THR A 660 14.59 26.34 -24.91
N ILE A 661 15.05 25.10 -24.73
CA ILE A 661 14.99 24.37 -23.46
C ILE A 661 16.09 24.89 -22.53
N ALA A 662 15.76 25.60 -21.47
CA ALA A 662 16.71 26.04 -20.45
C ALA A 662 17.20 24.91 -19.56
N ALA A 663 16.27 23.99 -19.19
CA ALA A 663 16.56 22.89 -18.30
C ALA A 663 15.62 21.70 -18.53
N ILE A 664 16.06 20.53 -18.10
CA ILE A 664 15.23 19.32 -18.02
C ILE A 664 15.12 18.92 -16.57
N VAL A 665 13.89 18.66 -16.11
CA VAL A 665 13.58 18.24 -14.74
C VAL A 665 12.87 16.90 -14.71
N SER A 666 13.00 16.17 -13.61
CA SER A 666 12.37 14.83 -13.48
C SER A 666 10.85 14.89 -13.33
N ARG A 667 10.29 16.02 -12.91
CA ARG A 667 8.82 16.19 -12.74
C ARG A 667 8.42 17.65 -12.57
N SER A 668 7.13 17.93 -12.76
CA SER A 668 6.50 19.18 -12.36
C SER A 668 6.13 19.18 -10.87
N LEU A 669 5.93 20.36 -10.27
CA LEU A 669 5.55 20.50 -8.86
C LEU A 669 4.04 20.39 -8.63
N THR A 670 3.25 20.80 -9.59
CA THR A 670 1.79 20.81 -9.50
C THR A 670 1.19 19.78 -10.42
N LYS A 671 0.28 18.98 -9.88
CA LYS A 671 -0.60 18.12 -10.66
C LYS A 671 -1.88 18.89 -10.89
N ASP A 672 -2.08 19.43 -12.10
CA ASP A 672 -3.37 20.00 -12.46
C ASP A 672 -4.26 18.91 -13.07
N PRO A 673 -5.26 18.41 -12.31
CA PRO A 673 -6.14 17.34 -12.78
C PRO A 673 -7.02 17.78 -13.95
N ASN A 674 -7.10 19.07 -14.23
CA ASN A 674 -8.06 19.62 -15.17
C ASN A 674 -7.52 19.82 -16.58
N LEU A 675 -6.18 19.85 -16.78
CA LEU A 675 -5.62 20.15 -18.08
C LEU A 675 -5.66 18.96 -19.04
N TYR A 676 -5.18 17.80 -18.67
CA TYR A 676 -5.21 16.65 -19.59
C TYR A 676 -5.70 15.36 -18.95
N THR A 677 -5.25 15.07 -17.79
CA THR A 677 -5.57 13.80 -17.16
C THR A 677 -5.37 13.94 -15.66
N ALA A 678 -6.32 13.52 -14.89
CA ALA A 678 -6.36 13.64 -13.45
C ALA A 678 -5.12 13.08 -12.70
N ASN A 679 -4.22 12.34 -13.33
CA ASN A 679 -3.08 11.70 -12.67
C ASN A 679 -1.87 11.42 -13.57
N THR A 680 -1.68 12.12 -14.66
CA THR A 680 -0.77 11.65 -15.73
C THR A 680 0.43 12.55 -16.01
N THR A 681 0.84 13.36 -15.07
CA THR A 681 2.10 14.12 -15.19
C THR A 681 3.32 13.23 -15.41
N ASP A 682 3.23 11.96 -15.07
CA ASP A 682 4.36 11.03 -15.16
C ASP A 682 4.40 10.23 -16.49
N ILE A 683 3.34 10.29 -17.30
CA ILE A 683 3.23 9.54 -18.57
C ILE A 683 3.39 10.39 -19.82
N THR A 684 3.39 11.71 -19.67
CA THR A 684 3.61 12.66 -20.77
C THR A 684 4.52 13.79 -20.31
N TYR A 685 4.95 14.62 -21.24
CA TYR A 685 5.76 15.79 -20.94
C TYR A 685 4.91 16.92 -20.31
N SER A 686 5.56 17.80 -19.58
CA SER A 686 5.05 19.13 -19.26
C SER A 686 6.10 20.17 -19.64
N ILE A 687 5.63 21.30 -20.14
CA ILE A 687 6.46 22.46 -20.43
C ILE A 687 6.19 23.50 -19.36
N LEU A 688 7.24 23.99 -18.72
CA LEU A 688 7.13 24.94 -17.63
C LEU A 688 7.80 26.24 -18.05
N MET A 689 7.12 27.37 -17.80
CA MET A 689 7.65 28.71 -18.04
C MET A 689 7.22 29.65 -16.89
N THR A 690 7.66 30.88 -16.91
CA THR A 690 7.16 31.85 -15.94
C THR A 690 5.72 32.26 -16.27
N THR A 691 4.91 32.59 -15.27
CA THR A 691 3.55 33.09 -15.47
C THR A 691 3.56 34.32 -16.41
N GLN A 692 4.58 35.17 -16.28
CA GLN A 692 4.74 36.36 -17.15
C GLN A 692 4.95 35.96 -18.62
N GLN A 693 5.84 34.99 -18.92
CA GLN A 693 6.04 34.49 -20.30
C GLN A 693 4.75 33.90 -20.87
N LEU A 694 3.97 33.16 -20.03
CA LEU A 694 2.70 32.57 -20.47
C LEU A 694 1.70 33.67 -20.85
N GLN A 695 1.63 34.77 -20.07
CA GLN A 695 0.77 35.92 -20.34
C GLN A 695 1.20 36.69 -21.61
N GLU A 696 2.50 36.91 -21.78
CA GLU A 696 3.04 37.66 -22.92
C GLU A 696 2.96 36.86 -24.24
N ASN A 697 3.26 35.56 -24.18
CA ASN A 697 3.25 34.71 -25.36
C ASN A 697 1.86 34.29 -25.82
N PHE A 698 0.92 34.02 -24.84
CA PHE A 698 -0.37 33.38 -25.16
C PHE A 698 -1.58 34.17 -24.62
N ALA A 699 -1.38 35.40 -24.18
CA ALA A 699 -2.44 36.28 -23.65
C ALA A 699 -3.28 35.67 -22.50
N VAL A 700 -2.72 34.75 -21.75
CA VAL A 700 -3.39 34.08 -20.62
C VAL A 700 -3.52 35.07 -19.46
N ARG A 701 -4.75 35.23 -18.92
CA ARG A 701 -5.04 36.05 -17.74
C ARG A 701 -5.66 35.22 -16.66
N GLY A 702 -5.16 35.36 -15.41
CA GLY A 702 -5.65 34.58 -14.28
C GLY A 702 -4.97 33.23 -14.13
N SER A 703 -5.43 32.44 -13.19
CA SER A 703 -4.84 31.17 -12.80
C SER A 703 -5.88 30.03 -12.84
N SER A 704 -5.40 28.81 -13.05
CA SER A 704 -6.21 27.59 -12.93
C SER A 704 -6.16 27.00 -11.52
N VAL A 705 -5.06 27.21 -10.79
CA VAL A 705 -4.85 26.70 -9.46
C VAL A 705 -4.16 27.74 -8.58
N LEU A 706 -4.60 27.87 -7.33
CA LEU A 706 -3.90 28.58 -6.27
C LEU A 706 -3.49 27.59 -5.20
N SER A 707 -2.20 27.48 -4.90
CA SER A 707 -1.68 26.69 -3.79
C SER A 707 -1.34 27.61 -2.63
N ILE A 708 -2.03 27.45 -1.49
CA ILE A 708 -2.00 28.37 -0.36
C ILE A 708 -1.28 27.74 0.81
N ILE A 709 -0.13 28.28 1.17
CA ILE A 709 0.66 27.84 2.32
C ILE A 709 0.12 28.56 3.55
N LYS A 710 -0.27 27.77 4.54
CA LYS A 710 -0.78 28.25 5.82
C LYS A 710 0.39 28.60 6.76
N GLU A 711 0.26 29.72 7.49
CA GLU A 711 1.18 29.99 8.59
C GLU A 711 1.14 28.88 9.64
N GLU A 712 2.30 28.47 10.16
CA GLU A 712 2.44 27.35 11.09
C GLU A 712 1.55 27.49 12.34
N LYS A 713 1.41 28.72 12.85
CA LYS A 713 0.64 29.02 14.07
C LYS A 713 -0.83 29.36 13.83
N ALA A 714 -1.26 29.49 12.58
CA ALA A 714 -2.64 29.86 12.25
C ALA A 714 -3.61 28.70 12.48
N LYS A 715 -4.83 29.02 12.92
CA LYS A 715 -5.91 28.06 13.04
C LYS A 715 -6.49 27.73 11.66
N ALA A 716 -6.62 26.44 11.35
CA ALA A 716 -7.04 25.98 10.03
C ALA A 716 -8.47 26.43 9.65
N ALA A 717 -9.46 26.25 10.53
CA ALA A 717 -10.86 26.54 10.21
C ALA A 717 -11.14 28.02 9.87
N PRO A 718 -10.71 29.01 10.66
CA PRO A 718 -10.96 30.44 10.34
C PRO A 718 -10.30 30.84 9.02
N THR A 719 -9.10 30.31 8.72
CA THR A 719 -8.41 30.62 7.46
C THR A 719 -9.15 30.02 6.27
N ALA A 720 -9.62 28.77 6.40
CA ALA A 720 -10.42 28.12 5.36
C ALA A 720 -11.73 28.89 5.07
N ASP A 721 -12.42 29.35 6.12
CA ASP A 721 -13.67 30.10 5.97
C ASP A 721 -13.43 31.47 5.30
N ALA A 722 -12.35 32.17 5.66
CA ALA A 722 -11.97 33.43 5.01
C ALA A 722 -11.63 33.25 3.52
N ILE A 723 -10.94 32.11 3.16
CA ILE A 723 -10.68 31.80 1.76
C ILE A 723 -11.98 31.50 1.02
N ARG A 724 -12.89 30.70 1.63
CA ARG A 724 -14.21 30.39 1.02
C ARG A 724 -15.02 31.65 0.72
N GLU A 725 -15.01 32.63 1.61
CA GLU A 725 -15.68 33.92 1.39
C GLU A 725 -15.12 34.64 0.16
N LYS A 726 -13.79 34.60 -0.03
CA LYS A 726 -13.15 35.27 -1.17
C LYS A 726 -13.46 34.59 -2.52
N ILE A 727 -13.63 33.28 -2.53
CA ILE A 727 -13.94 32.52 -3.76
C ILE A 727 -15.43 32.33 -3.99
N ALA A 728 -16.31 32.71 -3.05
CA ALA A 728 -17.76 32.48 -3.13
C ALA A 728 -18.42 33.14 -4.37
N ALA A 729 -17.84 34.22 -4.86
CA ALA A 729 -18.33 34.91 -6.06
C ALA A 729 -17.81 34.30 -7.38
N LEU A 730 -16.88 33.34 -7.31
CA LEU A 730 -16.30 32.71 -8.50
C LEU A 730 -16.97 31.36 -8.73
N PRO A 731 -17.76 31.23 -9.80
CA PRO A 731 -18.35 29.96 -10.18
C PRO A 731 -17.23 28.96 -10.53
N ASP A 732 -17.49 27.68 -10.33
CA ASP A 732 -16.55 26.60 -10.66
C ASP A 732 -15.28 26.55 -9.80
N CYS A 733 -15.12 27.43 -8.79
CA CYS A 733 -13.98 27.43 -7.88
C CYS A 733 -14.27 26.64 -6.61
N VAL A 734 -13.37 25.73 -6.25
CA VAL A 734 -13.47 24.88 -5.07
C VAL A 734 -12.25 25.04 -4.18
N LEU A 735 -12.49 25.17 -2.87
CA LEU A 735 -11.45 25.10 -1.86
C LEU A 735 -11.25 23.63 -1.42
N LYS A 736 -10.08 23.09 -1.68
CA LYS A 736 -9.60 21.83 -1.05
C LYS A 736 -8.81 22.18 0.20
N ASP A 737 -9.25 21.66 1.33
CA ASP A 737 -8.60 21.83 2.64
C ASP A 737 -7.81 20.55 2.96
N TYR A 738 -6.50 20.61 2.79
CA TYR A 738 -5.58 19.50 3.07
C TYR A 738 -5.07 19.49 4.51
N THR A 739 -5.37 20.50 5.33
CA THR A 739 -4.84 20.59 6.69
C THR A 739 -5.21 19.36 7.52
N ARG A 740 -6.45 18.90 7.41
CA ARG A 740 -6.91 17.67 8.08
C ARG A 740 -6.25 16.42 7.52
N ALA A 741 -6.06 16.36 6.19
CA ALA A 741 -5.39 15.25 5.53
C ALA A 741 -3.93 15.13 5.97
N ILE A 742 -3.23 16.26 6.09
CA ILE A 742 -1.84 16.35 6.58
C ILE A 742 -1.77 15.87 8.04
N GLU A 743 -2.64 16.38 8.93
CA GLU A 743 -2.70 15.95 10.32
C GLU A 743 -2.97 14.45 10.47
N GLN A 744 -3.93 13.91 9.70
CA GLN A 744 -4.25 12.49 9.70
C GLN A 744 -3.09 11.64 9.17
N LYS A 745 -2.40 12.10 8.12
CA LYS A 745 -1.23 11.42 7.57
C LYS A 745 -0.04 11.45 8.54
N GLU A 746 0.20 12.55 9.24
CA GLU A 746 1.20 12.61 10.30
C GLU A 746 0.87 11.67 11.45
N LEU A 747 -0.38 11.64 11.89
CA LEU A 747 -0.84 10.71 12.93
C LEU A 747 -0.63 9.25 12.49
N TYR A 748 -1.01 8.93 11.26
CA TYR A 748 -0.78 7.63 10.65
C TYR A 748 0.70 7.25 10.63
N LEU A 749 1.58 8.17 10.20
CA LEU A 749 3.03 7.95 10.17
C LEU A 749 3.59 7.67 11.57
N ARG A 750 3.21 8.47 12.57
CA ARG A 750 3.63 8.25 13.96
C ARG A 750 3.18 6.87 14.48
N GLN A 751 1.94 6.47 14.23
CA GLN A 751 1.41 5.17 14.62
C GLN A 751 2.11 4.04 13.88
N LYS A 752 2.35 4.17 12.56
CA LYS A 752 3.07 3.23 11.72
C LYS A 752 4.49 3.00 12.23
N MET A 753 5.21 4.09 12.57
CA MET A 753 6.55 4.03 13.15
C MET A 753 6.55 3.28 14.49
N PHE A 754 5.63 3.63 15.38
CA PHE A 754 5.49 2.95 16.67
C PHE A 754 5.23 1.44 16.50
N TYR A 755 4.37 1.06 15.57
CA TYR A 755 4.09 -0.34 15.26
C TYR A 755 5.32 -1.10 14.77
N PHE A 756 6.07 -0.52 13.83
CA PHE A 756 7.29 -1.14 13.32
C PHE A 756 8.37 -1.28 14.42
N TYR A 757 8.56 -0.27 15.26
CA TYR A 757 9.49 -0.37 16.38
C TYR A 757 9.03 -1.39 17.42
N ALA A 758 7.74 -1.49 17.69
CA ALA A 758 7.21 -2.52 18.58
C ALA A 758 7.47 -3.93 18.01
N LEU A 759 7.29 -4.12 16.71
CA LEU A 759 7.57 -5.37 16.01
C LEU A 759 9.08 -5.69 16.04
N ALA A 760 9.93 -4.71 15.74
CA ALA A 760 11.38 -4.86 15.81
C ALA A 760 11.87 -5.23 17.23
N LEU A 761 11.30 -4.60 18.26
CA LEU A 761 11.57 -4.93 19.65
C LEU A 761 11.16 -6.36 20.01
N LEU A 762 10.01 -6.83 19.53
CA LEU A 762 9.57 -8.23 19.71
C LEU A 762 10.56 -9.21 19.08
N PHE A 763 11.02 -8.94 17.86
CA PHE A 763 12.06 -9.76 17.23
C PHE A 763 13.37 -9.74 18.00
N PHE A 764 13.79 -8.58 18.49
CA PHE A 764 14.98 -8.43 19.30
C PHE A 764 14.89 -9.22 20.61
N LEU A 765 13.79 -9.10 21.35
CA LEU A 765 13.54 -9.84 22.59
C LEU A 765 13.52 -11.36 22.36
N ALA A 766 12.89 -11.80 21.28
CA ALA A 766 12.88 -13.22 20.92
C ALA A 766 14.28 -13.71 20.51
N GLY A 767 15.07 -12.88 19.82
CA GLY A 767 16.49 -13.15 19.55
C GLY A 767 17.32 -13.26 20.81
N LEU A 768 17.10 -12.40 21.82
CA LEU A 768 17.74 -12.48 23.13
C LEU A 768 17.40 -13.77 23.87
N LEU A 769 16.12 -14.15 23.89
CA LEU A 769 15.68 -15.42 24.50
C LEU A 769 16.34 -16.62 23.82
N HIS A 770 16.39 -16.62 22.48
CA HIS A 770 17.04 -17.67 21.71
C HIS A 770 18.55 -17.72 22.01
N THR A 771 19.21 -16.57 22.09
CA THR A 771 20.63 -16.41 22.46
C THR A 771 20.89 -16.97 23.84
N GLY A 772 20.10 -16.55 24.83
CA GLY A 772 20.23 -17.06 26.22
C GLY A 772 20.09 -18.58 26.28
N ASN A 773 19.13 -19.13 25.54
CA ASN A 773 18.93 -20.56 25.45
C ASN A 773 20.12 -21.30 24.78
N SER A 774 20.63 -20.76 23.67
CA SER A 774 21.78 -21.31 22.94
C SER A 774 23.06 -21.27 23.74
N LEU A 775 23.33 -20.18 24.48
CA LEU A 775 24.47 -20.06 25.39
C LEU A 775 24.35 -21.03 26.57
N SER A 776 23.17 -21.15 27.17
CA SER A 776 22.90 -22.12 28.22
C SER A 776 23.18 -23.55 27.77
N HIS A 777 22.75 -23.89 26.54
CA HIS A 777 23.06 -25.19 25.93
C HIS A 777 24.55 -25.41 25.72
N LEU A 778 25.28 -24.39 25.24
CA LEU A 778 26.74 -24.49 25.04
C LEU A 778 27.46 -24.78 26.37
N ILE A 779 27.12 -24.07 27.44
CA ILE A 779 27.68 -24.25 28.77
C ILE A 779 27.32 -25.65 29.29
N PHE A 780 26.06 -26.03 29.16
CA PHE A 780 25.60 -27.35 29.63
C PHE A 780 26.26 -28.53 28.88
N SER A 781 26.45 -28.42 27.57
CA SER A 781 27.12 -29.43 26.75
C SER A 781 28.59 -29.65 27.15
N ARG A 782 29.20 -28.68 27.82
CA ARG A 782 30.61 -28.68 28.27
C ARG A 782 30.78 -28.81 29.78
N ARG A 783 29.71 -29.17 30.50
CA ARG A 783 29.73 -29.28 31.95
C ARG A 783 30.87 -30.16 32.47
N HIS A 784 31.20 -31.24 31.72
CA HIS A 784 32.26 -32.17 32.09
C HIS A 784 33.64 -31.54 31.91
N GLU A 785 33.91 -30.85 30.82
CA GLU A 785 35.17 -30.11 30.59
C GLU A 785 35.37 -28.99 31.63
N ILE A 786 34.28 -28.28 31.92
CA ILE A 786 34.27 -27.24 32.98
C ILE A 786 34.55 -27.88 34.34
N GLY A 787 33.99 -29.07 34.62
CA GLY A 787 34.25 -29.86 35.83
C GLY A 787 35.72 -30.25 35.97
N ILE A 788 36.35 -30.74 34.88
CA ILE A 788 37.79 -31.06 34.87
C ILE A 788 38.65 -29.83 35.16
N ILE A 789 38.33 -28.70 34.50
CA ILE A 789 39.05 -27.43 34.71
C ILE A 789 38.94 -26.95 36.18
N ARG A 790 37.75 -27.13 36.78
CA ARG A 790 37.50 -26.81 38.18
C ARG A 790 38.26 -27.75 39.13
N ALA A 791 38.31 -29.05 38.79
CA ALA A 791 39.08 -30.05 39.54
C ALA A 791 40.59 -29.79 39.49
N MET A 792 41.08 -29.12 38.42
CA MET A 792 42.49 -28.66 38.33
C MET A 792 42.79 -27.39 39.14
N GLY A 793 41.86 -26.90 39.96
CA GLY A 793 42.10 -25.80 40.94
C GLY A 793 41.85 -24.40 40.38
N ILE A 794 41.14 -24.25 39.26
CA ILE A 794 40.80 -22.89 38.77
C ILE A 794 39.69 -22.30 39.65
N SER A 795 39.89 -21.06 40.13
CA SER A 795 38.92 -20.33 40.94
C SER A 795 37.68 -19.95 40.11
N ASP A 796 36.50 -19.94 40.73
CA ASP A 796 35.25 -19.62 40.10
C ASP A 796 35.26 -18.24 39.37
N ARG A 797 35.96 -17.23 39.91
CA ARG A 797 36.18 -15.92 39.29
C ARG A 797 36.95 -16.01 37.99
N ARG A 798 38.01 -16.83 37.93
CA ARG A 798 38.79 -17.04 36.69
C ARG A 798 37.99 -17.84 35.65
N LEU A 799 37.19 -18.80 36.08
CA LEU A 799 36.30 -19.58 35.23
C LEU A 799 35.22 -18.69 34.60
N LEU A 800 34.56 -17.81 35.39
CA LEU A 800 33.60 -16.85 34.91
C LEU A 800 34.23 -15.85 33.91
N ALA A 801 35.45 -15.36 34.19
CA ALA A 801 36.17 -14.50 33.28
C ALA A 801 36.52 -15.17 31.94
N LEU A 802 36.79 -16.48 31.94
CA LEU A 802 37.02 -17.26 30.72
C LEU A 802 35.74 -17.39 29.89
N ILE A 803 34.60 -17.73 30.53
CA ILE A 803 33.29 -17.84 29.88
C ILE A 803 32.86 -16.46 29.35
N ALA A 804 33.06 -15.37 30.10
CA ALA A 804 32.76 -14.01 29.65
C ALA A 804 33.59 -13.59 28.43
N LYS A 805 34.88 -13.93 28.39
CA LYS A 805 35.74 -13.67 27.20
C LYS A 805 35.30 -14.48 25.97
N GLU A 806 34.85 -15.69 26.18
CA GLU A 806 34.27 -16.52 25.09
C GLU A 806 32.98 -15.90 24.58
N ALA A 807 32.05 -15.53 25.47
CA ALA A 807 30.82 -14.86 25.13
C ALA A 807 31.06 -13.53 24.36
N LEU A 808 32.03 -12.73 24.81
CA LEU A 808 32.39 -11.47 24.12
C LEU A 808 32.91 -11.71 22.70
N ARG A 809 33.67 -12.76 22.44
CA ARG A 809 34.14 -13.11 21.10
C ARG A 809 32.99 -13.54 20.20
N TYR A 810 32.05 -14.35 20.71
CA TYR A 810 30.84 -14.68 19.96
C TYR A 810 30.01 -13.41 19.63
N ALA A 811 29.88 -12.51 20.60
CA ALA A 811 29.20 -11.24 20.40
C ALA A 811 29.86 -10.39 19.29
N LEU A 812 31.20 -10.25 19.33
CA LEU A 812 31.94 -9.50 18.31
C LEU A 812 31.81 -10.11 16.89
N LEU A 813 31.97 -11.45 16.80
CA LEU A 813 31.84 -12.13 15.50
C LEU A 813 30.43 -12.12 14.97
N SER A 814 29.42 -12.26 15.84
CA SER A 814 28.02 -12.17 15.45
C SER A 814 27.61 -10.74 15.03
N SER A 815 28.17 -9.71 15.72
CA SER A 815 27.97 -8.31 15.32
C SER A 815 28.59 -8.02 13.95
N LEU A 816 29.77 -8.54 13.65
CA LEU A 816 30.38 -8.41 12.33
C LEU A 816 29.54 -9.12 11.26
N LEU A 817 29.08 -10.34 11.52
CA LEU A 817 28.19 -11.07 10.62
C LEU A 817 26.85 -10.33 10.43
N MET A 818 26.30 -9.76 11.50
CA MET A 818 25.09 -8.94 11.47
C MET A 818 25.26 -7.74 10.55
N LEU A 819 26.33 -6.96 10.72
CA LEU A 819 26.61 -5.78 9.91
C LEU A 819 26.80 -6.13 8.42
N THR A 820 27.59 -7.19 8.13
CA THR A 820 27.79 -7.64 6.74
C THR A 820 26.52 -8.17 6.10
N ALA A 821 25.71 -8.95 6.84
CA ALA A 821 24.43 -9.45 6.33
C ALA A 821 23.41 -8.34 6.13
N THR A 822 23.37 -7.34 7.03
CA THR A 822 22.49 -6.17 6.86
C THR A 822 22.92 -5.34 5.67
N ALA A 823 24.20 -5.04 5.51
CA ALA A 823 24.72 -4.31 4.34
C ALA A 823 24.49 -5.02 3.01
N ALA A 824 24.38 -6.35 3.00
CA ALA A 824 24.04 -7.11 1.80
C ALA A 824 22.53 -7.15 1.51
N ALA A 825 21.69 -6.90 2.53
CA ALA A 825 20.23 -6.93 2.42
C ALA A 825 19.62 -5.54 2.14
N THR A 826 20.35 -4.47 2.48
CA THR A 826 20.00 -3.07 2.19
C THR A 826 20.63 -2.58 0.90
#